data_57919a0c9e0692563bc20aeedb9bd44f
#
_entry.id   57919a0c9e0692563bc20aeedb9bd44f
#
_cell.length_a   1.000
_cell.length_b   1.000
_cell.length_c   1.000
_cell.angle_alpha   90.00
_cell.angle_beta   90.00
_cell.angle_gamma   90.00
#
_symmetry.space_group_name_H-M   'P 1'
#
loop_
_entity.id
_entity.type
_entity.pdbx_description
1 polymer ?
#
loop_
_entity_poly.entity_id
_entity_poly.type
_entity_poly.pdbx_seq_one_letter_code
_entity_poly.pdbx_strand_id
1 'polypeptide(L)'
;EEFIEKCKQLLKESGDISLEIFKRLGLSCNSWSLEYKVGGRYETDDPEYRRLTQETFIELWRRGLIYEDEKVTNYCPVCRTTISDAEVEYDEEETLLNYIRFRVQEDGEEIIIATTRPELLCTCRIVLYNPGDERYQHLNGKHAIVPIYGYAVPIMPHPYAKPEFGSGLVMICSFGDHSDIRILRELDIKPIFAINEKGEMNENAGRYAGLKVEEARRRIIEDLKAHGLLVKQERIIQRRPICWRSKNSIEFIPMKELYLKQVEFKDEILKLADKMRFFAPESKQILVDWINSLDIDWVISRRRYYGTEIPLWYCKACGYIYVPEPGRYYQPWREKPPIDKCPRCGGTEFRGEERTFDTWFDSATSEIYILGYLWNKEFFQKKFPCSLRPQGKEIVRNWLYFTILKSFLLFGKEPFKNVWIHMHVVDEHGRKMSKSAGNVIDPQDVIKMFGSEAFRVWSALEGNITKGDIRCSFERIRGTSKFLTKLWNIARFISSFPQVNDNLELAPLDKMILAKLNEVIAECRKGYEEFNAFQAATAIRLFTWNIFADHYIEAAKSRAYNKDKTFDVKLQRGAWYTLHKCLETILKLLAPICPFITEAIWLELYSKESIHVQRFPEETKEERELIVNLLPKFMEFNNAIWQYKKKHKIALSQDLDATVYAPPDLKPFGDDLKAMHRIKTLIFGEPEKEGAEKISDDIYILAKEAS
;
A
#
# COMPACT_ATOMS: atom_id res chain seq x y z
N GLU A 1 -34.21 -0.78 9.80
CA GLU A 1 -34.23 -2.07 9.05
C GLU A 1 -34.03 -1.86 7.56
N GLU A 2 -34.79 -1.01 6.88
CA GLU A 2 -34.65 -0.75 5.44
C GLU A 2 -33.22 -0.32 5.05
N PHE A 3 -32.58 0.55 5.83
CA PHE A 3 -31.20 0.96 5.62
C PHE A 3 -30.21 -0.22 5.73
N ILE A 4 -30.42 -1.09 6.71
CA ILE A 4 -29.58 -2.29 6.91
C ILE A 4 -29.70 -3.24 5.72
N GLU A 5 -30.92 -3.48 5.21
CA GLU A 5 -31.14 -4.33 4.04
C GLU A 5 -30.51 -3.76 2.77
N LYS A 6 -30.58 -2.44 2.58
CA LYS A 6 -29.88 -1.76 1.47
C LYS A 6 -28.35 -1.89 1.59
N CYS A 7 -27.79 -1.81 2.80
CA CYS A 7 -26.35 -2.04 3.02
C CYS A 7 -25.95 -3.46 2.64
N LYS A 8 -26.70 -4.47 3.08
CA LYS A 8 -26.45 -5.89 2.76
C LYS A 8 -26.51 -6.15 1.25
N GLN A 9 -27.53 -5.59 0.57
CA GLN A 9 -27.63 -5.70 -0.88
C GLN A 9 -26.41 -5.10 -1.58
N LEU A 10 -26.01 -3.89 -1.20
CA LEU A 10 -24.84 -3.21 -1.77
C LEU A 10 -23.54 -3.99 -1.54
N LEU A 11 -23.37 -4.56 -0.35
CA LEU A 11 -22.20 -5.38 -0.02
C LEU A 11 -22.16 -6.64 -0.88
N LYS A 12 -23.29 -7.32 -1.06
CA LYS A 12 -23.39 -8.48 -1.93
C LYS A 12 -23.03 -8.16 -3.38
N GLU A 13 -23.64 -7.12 -3.95
CA GLU A 13 -23.38 -6.68 -5.33
C GLU A 13 -21.88 -6.31 -5.53
N SER A 14 -21.32 -5.53 -4.60
CA SER A 14 -19.91 -5.14 -4.65
C SER A 14 -18.97 -6.33 -4.46
N GLY A 15 -19.33 -7.27 -3.59
CA GLY A 15 -18.60 -8.51 -3.36
C GLY A 15 -18.56 -9.39 -4.61
N ASP A 16 -19.69 -9.57 -5.28
CA ASP A 16 -19.78 -10.37 -6.50
C ASP A 16 -18.95 -9.76 -7.66
N ILE A 17 -18.99 -8.43 -7.81
CA ILE A 17 -18.14 -7.71 -8.78
C ILE A 17 -16.66 -7.92 -8.47
N SER A 18 -16.25 -7.74 -7.22
CA SER A 18 -14.86 -7.93 -6.80
C SER A 18 -14.38 -9.36 -7.02
N LEU A 19 -15.23 -10.34 -6.73
CA LEU A 19 -14.95 -11.75 -6.93
C LEU A 19 -14.71 -12.09 -8.40
N GLU A 20 -15.53 -11.56 -9.29
CA GLU A 20 -15.36 -11.72 -10.73
C GLU A 20 -14.05 -11.10 -11.24
N ILE A 21 -13.69 -9.90 -10.75
CA ILE A 21 -12.41 -9.28 -11.06
C ILE A 21 -11.24 -10.15 -10.60
N PHE A 22 -11.28 -10.68 -9.38
CA PHE A 22 -10.22 -11.54 -8.85
C PHE A 22 -10.04 -12.82 -9.67
N LYS A 23 -11.14 -13.47 -10.06
CA LYS A 23 -11.09 -14.64 -10.96
C LYS A 23 -10.49 -14.28 -12.31
N ARG A 24 -10.92 -13.20 -12.93
CA ARG A 24 -10.38 -12.73 -14.23
C ARG A 24 -8.92 -12.31 -14.15
N LEU A 25 -8.46 -11.81 -13.01
CA LEU A 25 -7.05 -11.52 -12.76
C LEU A 25 -6.21 -12.77 -12.51
N GLY A 26 -6.81 -13.95 -12.37
CA GLY A 26 -6.07 -15.20 -12.13
C GLY A 26 -5.59 -15.33 -10.68
N LEU A 27 -6.29 -14.70 -9.71
CA LEU A 27 -6.07 -15.01 -8.31
C LEU A 27 -6.57 -16.42 -8.02
N SER A 28 -5.83 -17.17 -7.20
CA SER A 28 -6.14 -18.55 -6.86
C SER A 28 -6.36 -18.68 -5.35
N CYS A 29 -7.38 -19.45 -4.99
CA CYS A 29 -7.68 -19.84 -3.61
C CYS A 29 -8.28 -21.26 -3.61
N ASN A 30 -8.38 -21.88 -2.43
CA ASN A 30 -8.88 -23.26 -2.35
C ASN A 30 -10.36 -23.37 -2.74
N SER A 31 -11.16 -22.32 -2.46
CA SER A 31 -12.57 -22.28 -2.82
C SER A 31 -13.05 -20.85 -2.99
N TRP A 32 -13.86 -20.62 -4.03
CA TRP A 32 -14.57 -19.37 -4.25
C TRP A 32 -15.95 -19.33 -3.58
N SER A 33 -16.38 -20.43 -3.01
CA SER A 33 -17.61 -20.52 -2.22
C SER A 33 -17.37 -20.02 -0.81
N LEU A 34 -18.41 -19.44 -0.18
CA LEU A 34 -18.39 -19.10 1.23
C LEU A 34 -18.37 -20.41 2.04
N GLU A 35 -17.27 -20.66 2.72
CA GLU A 35 -17.06 -21.89 3.47
C GLU A 35 -16.29 -21.63 4.75
N TYR A 36 -16.73 -22.27 5.84
CA TYR A 36 -16.08 -22.19 7.16
C TYR A 36 -14.90 -23.16 7.25
N LYS A 37 -13.92 -22.97 6.39
CA LYS A 37 -12.70 -23.78 6.33
C LYS A 37 -11.48 -22.95 5.96
N VAL A 38 -10.32 -23.47 6.31
CA VAL A 38 -9.03 -22.86 5.93
C VAL A 38 -8.89 -22.81 4.40
N GLY A 39 -8.59 -21.62 3.87
CA GLY A 39 -8.40 -21.38 2.43
C GLY A 39 -9.69 -21.19 1.64
N GLY A 40 -10.86 -21.17 2.30
CA GLY A 40 -12.13 -20.80 1.69
C GLY A 40 -12.33 -19.28 1.60
N ARG A 41 -13.31 -18.87 0.80
CA ARG A 41 -13.81 -17.49 0.81
C ARG A 41 -14.46 -17.20 2.17
N TYR A 42 -14.30 -16.01 2.69
CA TYR A 42 -15.02 -15.51 3.85
C TYR A 42 -15.48 -14.06 3.62
N GLU A 43 -16.40 -13.62 4.43
CA GLU A 43 -16.92 -12.26 4.44
C GLU A 43 -16.90 -11.72 5.88
N THR A 44 -16.42 -10.49 6.06
CA THR A 44 -16.36 -9.86 7.39
C THR A 44 -17.75 -9.48 7.91
N ASP A 45 -18.76 -9.48 7.03
CA ASP A 45 -20.16 -9.25 7.34
C ASP A 45 -20.93 -10.53 7.74
N ASP A 46 -20.30 -11.70 7.57
CA ASP A 46 -20.90 -12.99 7.96
C ASP A 46 -21.08 -13.12 9.47
N PRO A 47 -22.22 -13.69 9.96
CA PRO A 47 -22.47 -13.85 11.38
C PRO A 47 -21.37 -14.60 12.15
N GLU A 48 -20.71 -15.59 11.55
CA GLU A 48 -19.62 -16.32 12.20
C GLU A 48 -18.37 -15.45 12.34
N TYR A 49 -18.08 -14.58 11.35
CA TYR A 49 -16.99 -13.62 11.48
C TYR A 49 -17.30 -12.59 12.57
N ARG A 50 -18.52 -12.04 12.58
CA ARG A 50 -18.97 -11.09 13.61
C ARG A 50 -18.96 -11.72 15.00
N ARG A 51 -19.31 -13.01 15.11
CA ARG A 51 -19.20 -13.79 16.36
C ARG A 51 -17.75 -13.79 16.87
N LEU A 52 -16.78 -14.06 15.99
CA LEU A 52 -15.36 -14.04 16.37
C LEU A 52 -14.92 -12.66 16.86
N THR A 53 -15.32 -11.59 16.16
CA THR A 53 -15.05 -10.22 16.58
C THR A 53 -15.58 -9.98 18.00
N GLN A 54 -16.82 -10.39 18.28
CA GLN A 54 -17.42 -10.27 19.61
C GLN A 54 -16.72 -11.14 20.66
N GLU A 55 -16.31 -12.35 20.34
CA GLU A 55 -15.56 -13.22 21.26
C GLU A 55 -14.22 -12.58 21.65
N THR A 56 -13.51 -11.95 20.69
CA THR A 56 -12.27 -11.22 21.02
C THR A 56 -12.54 -10.01 21.92
N PHE A 57 -13.65 -9.31 21.73
CA PHE A 57 -14.07 -8.21 22.61
C PHE A 57 -14.36 -8.72 24.02
N ILE A 58 -15.14 -9.78 24.16
CA ILE A 58 -15.51 -10.37 25.45
C ILE A 58 -14.25 -10.78 26.24
N GLU A 59 -13.30 -11.41 25.56
CA GLU A 59 -12.03 -11.81 26.16
C GLU A 59 -11.21 -10.61 26.64
N LEU A 60 -11.05 -9.59 25.78
CA LEU A 60 -10.30 -8.39 26.12
C LEU A 60 -10.99 -7.58 27.24
N TRP A 61 -12.31 -7.54 27.26
CA TRP A 61 -13.09 -6.93 28.34
C TRP A 61 -12.83 -7.63 29.67
N ARG A 62 -12.90 -8.96 29.71
CA ARG A 62 -12.65 -9.77 30.92
C ARG A 62 -11.24 -9.60 31.49
N ARG A 63 -10.28 -9.33 30.62
CA ARG A 63 -8.89 -9.00 31.01
C ARG A 63 -8.72 -7.56 31.50
N GLY A 64 -9.76 -6.73 31.49
CA GLY A 64 -9.70 -5.31 31.87
C GLY A 64 -8.90 -4.45 30.89
N LEU A 65 -8.79 -4.90 29.62
CA LEU A 65 -8.11 -4.18 28.55
C LEU A 65 -9.05 -3.26 27.77
N ILE A 66 -10.37 -3.47 27.91
CA ILE A 66 -11.40 -2.60 27.37
C ILE A 66 -12.15 -1.95 28.53
N TYR A 67 -12.42 -0.67 28.44
CA TYR A 67 -13.14 0.10 29.44
C TYR A 67 -13.99 1.18 28.77
N GLU A 68 -15.05 1.65 29.49
CA GLU A 68 -15.87 2.78 29.09
C GLU A 68 -15.45 4.03 29.87
N ASP A 69 -15.22 5.12 29.18
CA ASP A 69 -14.85 6.39 29.80
C ASP A 69 -15.34 7.59 28.97
N GLU A 70 -15.48 8.74 29.62
CA GLU A 70 -15.78 10.00 28.96
C GLU A 70 -14.49 10.78 28.76
N LYS A 71 -14.00 10.81 27.53
CA LYS A 71 -12.78 11.52 27.15
C LYS A 71 -13.01 12.38 25.93
N VAL A 72 -12.16 13.40 25.80
CA VAL A 72 -12.10 14.17 24.54
C VAL A 72 -11.64 13.27 23.42
N THR A 73 -12.42 13.21 22.36
CA THR A 73 -12.18 12.36 21.20
C THR A 73 -12.28 13.16 19.91
N ASN A 74 -11.61 12.64 18.86
CA ASN A 74 -11.86 13.10 17.51
C ASN A 74 -13.31 12.77 17.12
N TYR A 75 -14.05 13.77 16.72
CA TYR A 75 -15.46 13.65 16.36
C TYR A 75 -15.73 14.27 14.99
N CYS A 76 -16.44 13.57 14.14
CA CYS A 76 -16.90 14.09 12.86
C CYS A 76 -18.37 14.52 12.96
N PRO A 77 -18.69 15.83 12.94
CA PRO A 77 -20.07 16.33 13.03
C PRO A 77 -20.95 15.90 11.84
N VAL A 78 -20.33 15.73 10.67
CA VAL A 78 -21.03 15.29 9.45
C VAL A 78 -21.37 13.81 9.51
N CYS A 79 -20.41 12.97 9.91
CA CYS A 79 -20.64 11.54 10.11
C CYS A 79 -21.39 11.22 11.41
N ARG A 80 -21.48 12.16 12.33
CA ARG A 80 -22.10 12.05 13.67
C ARG A 80 -21.56 10.87 14.48
N THR A 81 -20.25 10.73 14.48
CA THR A 81 -19.57 9.63 15.21
C THR A 81 -18.14 10.03 15.57
N THR A 82 -17.62 9.42 16.62
CA THR A 82 -16.21 9.43 16.94
C THR A 82 -15.41 8.71 15.86
N ILE A 83 -14.17 9.12 15.68
CA ILE A 83 -13.19 8.49 14.79
C ILE A 83 -11.88 8.28 15.55
N SER A 84 -11.13 7.25 15.18
CA SER A 84 -9.80 7.01 15.74
C SER A 84 -8.75 7.94 15.12
N ASP A 85 -7.60 8.10 15.79
CA ASP A 85 -6.48 8.90 15.25
C ASP A 85 -6.03 8.40 13.87
N ALA A 86 -6.09 7.09 13.64
CA ALA A 86 -5.76 6.49 12.36
C ALA A 86 -6.74 6.87 11.22
N GLU A 87 -7.91 7.40 11.55
CA GLU A 87 -8.95 7.87 10.61
C GLU A 87 -8.91 9.40 10.40
N VAL A 88 -7.98 10.11 11.06
CA VAL A 88 -7.74 11.52 10.84
C VAL A 88 -6.76 11.69 9.69
N GLU A 89 -7.18 12.42 8.68
CA GLU A 89 -6.33 12.91 7.60
C GLU A 89 -6.06 14.41 7.82
N TYR A 90 -5.14 14.95 7.05
CA TYR A 90 -4.81 16.38 7.11
C TYR A 90 -4.88 16.98 5.70
N ASP A 91 -5.50 18.16 5.63
CA ASP A 91 -5.59 18.94 4.41
C ASP A 91 -4.96 20.32 4.61
N GLU A 92 -4.31 20.87 3.58
CA GLU A 92 -3.77 22.22 3.61
C GLU A 92 -4.83 23.20 3.08
N GLU A 93 -5.21 24.15 3.90
CA GLU A 93 -6.23 25.14 3.57
C GLU A 93 -5.72 26.57 3.85
N GLU A 94 -6.05 27.48 2.94
CA GLU A 94 -5.87 28.90 3.20
C GLU A 94 -6.91 29.37 4.24
N THR A 95 -6.45 29.91 5.35
CA THR A 95 -7.30 30.41 6.44
C THR A 95 -6.84 31.79 6.89
N LEU A 96 -7.68 32.47 7.66
CA LEU A 96 -7.39 33.79 8.22
C LEU A 96 -6.84 33.66 9.64
N LEU A 97 -5.63 34.13 9.86
CA LEU A 97 -5.07 34.37 11.18
C LEU A 97 -5.58 35.74 11.66
N ASN A 98 -6.37 35.74 12.73
CA ASN A 98 -7.03 36.92 13.27
C ASN A 98 -6.23 37.44 14.46
N TYR A 99 -5.76 38.69 14.39
CA TYR A 99 -5.05 39.40 15.46
C TYR A 99 -6.04 40.15 16.31
N ILE A 100 -6.27 39.66 17.54
CA ILE A 100 -7.35 40.13 18.44
C ILE A 100 -6.73 40.85 19.65
N ARG A 101 -7.29 41.97 20.00
CA ARG A 101 -6.88 42.78 21.12
C ARG A 101 -7.50 42.23 22.41
N PHE A 102 -6.66 41.88 23.37
CA PHE A 102 -7.00 41.56 24.76
C PHE A 102 -6.52 42.71 25.66
N ARG A 103 -7.07 42.81 26.85
CA ARG A 103 -6.63 43.77 27.85
C ARG A 103 -6.13 43.02 29.09
N VAL A 104 -5.00 43.44 29.62
CA VAL A 104 -4.47 42.96 30.90
C VAL A 104 -5.32 43.57 32.02
N GLN A 105 -5.77 42.74 32.95
CA GLN A 105 -6.70 43.15 34.01
C GLN A 105 -6.06 44.12 35.01
N GLU A 106 -4.80 43.91 35.37
CA GLU A 106 -4.07 44.58 36.44
C GLU A 106 -3.75 46.04 36.12
N ASP A 107 -3.40 46.35 34.88
CA ASP A 107 -2.91 47.66 34.46
C ASP A 107 -3.56 48.22 33.19
N GLY A 108 -4.41 47.40 32.56
CA GLY A 108 -5.12 47.81 31.34
C GLY A 108 -4.26 47.78 30.07
N GLU A 109 -3.05 47.23 30.13
CA GLU A 109 -2.19 47.07 28.97
C GLU A 109 -2.93 46.30 27.87
N GLU A 110 -2.75 46.73 26.63
CA GLU A 110 -3.30 46.05 25.46
C GLU A 110 -2.29 45.05 24.90
N ILE A 111 -2.68 43.78 24.81
CA ILE A 111 -1.91 42.72 24.20
C ILE A 111 -2.65 42.14 22.99
N ILE A 112 -1.92 41.65 22.02
CA ILE A 112 -2.50 41.10 20.78
C ILE A 112 -2.28 39.60 20.75
N ILE A 113 -3.35 38.85 20.51
CA ILE A 113 -3.31 37.40 20.38
C ILE A 113 -3.78 37.01 18.97
N ALA A 114 -3.02 36.16 18.29
CA ALA A 114 -3.36 35.69 16.96
C ALA A 114 -4.02 34.29 17.01
N THR A 115 -5.16 34.13 16.33
CA THR A 115 -5.88 32.85 16.28
C THR A 115 -6.56 32.62 14.93
N THR A 116 -6.60 31.36 14.49
CA THR A 116 -7.39 30.94 13.34
C THR A 116 -8.82 30.52 13.72
N ARG A 117 -9.07 30.33 15.04
CA ARG A 117 -10.35 29.85 15.58
C ARG A 117 -10.97 30.85 16.61
N PRO A 118 -11.39 32.05 16.19
CA PRO A 118 -11.96 33.03 17.09
C PRO A 118 -13.27 32.58 17.75
N GLU A 119 -13.99 31.62 17.18
CA GLU A 119 -15.19 31.01 17.77
C GLU A 119 -14.90 30.30 19.11
N LEU A 120 -13.66 29.94 19.38
CA LEU A 120 -13.23 29.30 20.63
C LEU A 120 -12.82 30.27 21.72
N LEU A 121 -12.92 31.59 21.51
CA LEU A 121 -12.68 32.60 22.56
C LEU A 121 -13.45 32.29 23.85
N CYS A 122 -14.70 31.82 23.75
CA CYS A 122 -15.53 31.44 24.91
C CYS A 122 -14.92 30.31 25.76
N THR A 123 -13.94 29.56 25.24
CA THR A 123 -13.28 28.47 25.97
C THR A 123 -11.83 28.74 26.28
N CYS A 124 -11.35 29.98 26.07
CA CYS A 124 -10.00 30.38 26.44
C CYS A 124 -9.75 30.15 27.93
N ARG A 125 -8.71 29.41 28.31
CA ARG A 125 -8.39 29.07 29.71
C ARG A 125 -7.12 29.71 30.19
N ILE A 126 -6.20 30.02 29.28
CA ILE A 126 -4.88 30.55 29.60
C ILE A 126 -4.28 31.22 28.37
N VAL A 127 -3.45 32.22 28.56
CA VAL A 127 -2.58 32.82 27.55
C VAL A 127 -1.14 32.46 27.88
N LEU A 128 -0.43 31.96 26.87
CA LEU A 128 0.97 31.55 27.02
C LEU A 128 1.90 32.46 26.23
N TYR A 129 3.11 32.66 26.79
CA TYR A 129 4.25 33.25 26.10
C TYR A 129 5.51 32.40 26.25
N ASN A 130 6.46 32.52 25.35
CA ASN A 130 7.70 31.78 25.45
C ASN A 130 8.58 32.33 26.59
N PRO A 131 9.13 31.48 27.49
CA PRO A 131 10.00 31.94 28.58
C PRO A 131 11.20 32.77 28.13
N GLY A 132 11.71 32.55 26.90
CA GLY A 132 12.80 33.29 26.28
C GLY A 132 12.37 34.58 25.58
N ASP A 133 11.10 34.90 25.53
CA ASP A 133 10.59 36.12 24.89
C ASP A 133 10.52 37.30 25.88
N GLU A 134 11.54 38.15 25.83
CA GLU A 134 11.66 39.31 26.72
C GLU A 134 10.50 40.29 26.61
N ARG A 135 9.77 40.33 25.49
CA ARG A 135 8.63 41.25 25.27
C ARG A 135 7.51 41.03 26.28
N TYR A 136 7.37 39.80 26.79
CA TYR A 136 6.20 39.41 27.60
C TYR A 136 6.53 38.91 29.00
N GLN A 137 7.77 38.95 29.44
CA GLN A 137 8.17 38.52 30.80
C GLN A 137 7.47 39.30 31.89
N HIS A 138 7.18 40.58 31.66
CA HIS A 138 6.47 41.47 32.60
C HIS A 138 4.99 41.11 32.77
N LEU A 139 4.44 40.22 31.92
CA LEU A 139 3.07 39.72 32.02
C LEU A 139 2.94 38.49 32.90
N ASN A 140 4.05 37.93 33.40
CA ASN A 140 4.01 36.75 34.25
C ASN A 140 3.17 36.96 35.50
N GLY A 141 2.17 36.08 35.71
CA GLY A 141 1.26 36.14 36.86
C GLY A 141 0.12 37.15 36.73
N LYS A 142 0.06 37.92 35.62
CA LYS A 142 -1.09 38.77 35.31
C LYS A 142 -2.21 37.98 34.60
N HIS A 143 -3.34 38.65 34.40
CA HIS A 143 -4.52 38.07 33.76
C HIS A 143 -4.92 38.84 32.50
N ALA A 144 -5.31 38.11 31.45
CA ALA A 144 -5.86 38.67 30.22
C ALA A 144 -7.39 38.59 30.26
N ILE A 145 -8.08 39.71 29.98
CA ILE A 145 -9.54 39.72 29.81
C ILE A 145 -9.88 39.23 28.41
N VAL A 146 -10.67 38.16 28.33
CA VAL A 146 -11.10 37.57 27.05
C VAL A 146 -12.12 38.52 26.41
N PRO A 147 -11.85 39.01 25.16
CA PRO A 147 -12.75 39.91 24.48
C PRO A 147 -14.11 39.28 24.20
N ILE A 148 -15.17 40.09 24.16
CA ILE A 148 -16.59 39.69 24.03
C ILE A 148 -17.15 39.03 25.30
N TYR A 149 -16.39 38.16 25.96
CA TYR A 149 -16.86 37.34 27.10
C TYR A 149 -16.56 37.98 28.45
N GLY A 150 -15.53 38.81 28.56
CA GLY A 150 -15.26 39.66 29.73
C GLY A 150 -14.69 38.94 30.97
N TYR A 151 -14.43 37.66 30.92
CA TYR A 151 -13.76 36.97 32.02
C TYR A 151 -12.23 36.99 31.87
N ALA A 152 -11.53 36.86 33.00
CA ALA A 152 -10.08 36.92 33.05
C ALA A 152 -9.46 35.52 33.06
N VAL A 153 -8.31 35.35 32.36
CA VAL A 153 -7.53 34.13 32.30
C VAL A 153 -6.06 34.43 32.63
N PRO A 154 -5.31 33.51 33.29
CA PRO A 154 -3.92 33.77 33.65
C PRO A 154 -3.02 33.84 32.41
N ILE A 155 -1.91 34.61 32.55
CA ILE A 155 -0.83 34.69 31.58
C ILE A 155 0.39 33.99 32.18
N MET A 156 0.97 33.00 31.50
CA MET A 156 2.07 32.17 31.98
C MET A 156 3.15 31.91 30.93
N PRO A 157 4.42 31.72 31.36
CA PRO A 157 5.45 31.23 30.46
C PRO A 157 5.27 29.74 30.13
N HIS A 158 5.41 29.40 28.86
CA HIS A 158 5.41 27.98 28.42
C HIS A 158 6.17 27.83 27.10
N PRO A 159 7.02 26.80 26.94
CA PRO A 159 7.83 26.61 25.71
C PRO A 159 7.02 26.31 24.44
N TYR A 160 5.74 26.01 24.56
CA TYR A 160 4.86 25.80 23.42
C TYR A 160 4.63 27.09 22.60
N ALA A 161 4.62 28.26 23.24
CA ALA A 161 4.47 29.53 22.54
C ALA A 161 5.72 29.81 21.69
N LYS A 162 5.53 30.14 20.41
CA LYS A 162 6.62 30.44 19.47
C LYS A 162 6.71 31.94 19.25
N PRO A 163 7.84 32.60 19.62
CA PRO A 163 8.00 34.05 19.50
C PRO A 163 7.83 34.58 18.08
N GLU A 164 8.16 33.77 17.08
CA GLU A 164 8.10 34.10 15.65
C GLU A 164 6.71 33.89 15.02
N PHE A 165 5.77 33.23 15.69
CA PHE A 165 4.45 32.97 15.14
C PHE A 165 3.39 33.94 15.68
N GLY A 166 2.67 34.59 14.77
CA GLY A 166 1.62 35.53 15.12
C GLY A 166 2.17 36.74 15.90
N SER A 167 1.70 36.94 17.13
CA SER A 167 2.22 37.96 18.06
C SER A 167 3.30 37.42 19.01
N GLY A 168 3.48 36.12 19.08
CA GLY A 168 4.28 35.43 20.12
C GLY A 168 3.46 35.05 21.36
N LEU A 169 2.22 35.58 21.49
CA LEU A 169 1.26 35.15 22.49
C LEU A 169 0.28 34.14 21.88
N VAL A 170 -0.02 33.08 22.62
CA VAL A 170 -1.00 32.08 22.21
C VAL A 170 -2.06 31.85 23.27
N MET A 171 -3.33 31.91 22.90
CA MET A 171 -4.42 31.49 23.76
C MET A 171 -4.58 29.95 23.65
N ILE A 172 -4.72 29.32 24.80
CA ILE A 172 -5.09 27.91 24.87
C ILE A 172 -6.58 27.81 25.12
N CYS A 173 -7.27 27.28 24.10
CA CYS A 173 -8.70 27.08 24.13
C CYS A 173 -8.99 25.63 24.42
N SER A 174 -10.05 25.32 25.13
CA SER A 174 -10.45 23.95 25.34
C SER A 174 -10.84 23.34 24.01
N PHE A 175 -10.07 22.30 23.61
CA PHE A 175 -10.32 21.50 22.43
C PHE A 175 -10.18 22.23 21.08
N GLY A 176 -9.27 23.21 21.01
CA GLY A 176 -8.89 23.83 19.74
C GLY A 176 -8.12 22.89 18.83
N ASP A 177 -7.17 22.15 19.42
CA ASP A 177 -6.42 21.07 18.80
C ASP A 177 -5.88 20.07 19.85
N HIS A 178 -5.13 19.05 19.40
CA HIS A 178 -4.49 18.11 20.32
C HIS A 178 -3.47 18.73 21.27
N SER A 179 -2.81 19.81 20.86
CA SER A 179 -1.83 20.51 21.68
C SER A 179 -2.51 21.23 22.85
N ASP A 180 -3.65 21.86 22.60
CA ASP A 180 -4.45 22.50 23.62
C ASP A 180 -4.88 21.52 24.71
N ILE A 181 -5.35 20.33 24.31
CA ILE A 181 -5.75 19.25 25.22
C ILE A 181 -4.58 18.80 26.11
N ARG A 182 -3.41 18.62 25.49
CA ARG A 182 -2.19 18.20 26.18
C ARG A 182 -1.75 19.26 27.20
N ILE A 183 -1.70 20.53 26.82
CA ILE A 183 -1.28 21.63 27.67
C ILE A 183 -2.23 21.80 28.85
N LEU A 184 -3.54 21.77 28.63
CA LEU A 184 -4.53 21.87 29.71
C LEU A 184 -4.36 20.72 30.71
N ARG A 185 -4.05 19.51 30.25
CA ARG A 185 -3.77 18.36 31.12
C ARG A 185 -2.46 18.52 31.88
N GLU A 186 -1.39 18.97 31.21
CA GLU A 186 -0.08 19.24 31.81
C GLU A 186 -0.15 20.27 32.93
N LEU A 187 -0.96 21.30 32.73
CA LEU A 187 -1.17 22.39 33.70
C LEU A 187 -2.30 22.13 34.71
N ASP A 188 -2.92 20.96 34.69
CA ASP A 188 -4.08 20.58 35.52
C ASP A 188 -5.23 21.59 35.43
N ILE A 189 -5.47 22.14 34.23
CA ILE A 189 -6.54 23.11 33.97
C ILE A 189 -7.78 22.40 33.47
N LYS A 190 -8.91 22.55 34.17
CA LYS A 190 -10.18 21.98 33.76
C LYS A 190 -10.67 22.62 32.45
N PRO A 191 -10.92 21.83 31.39
CA PRO A 191 -11.41 22.36 30.12
C PRO A 191 -12.89 22.79 30.19
N ILE A 192 -13.27 23.71 29.30
CA ILE A 192 -14.65 24.07 28.96
C ILE A 192 -14.85 23.76 27.49
N PHE A 193 -15.94 23.13 27.09
CA PHE A 193 -16.21 22.84 25.68
C PHE A 193 -17.36 23.74 25.14
N ALA A 194 -17.24 24.10 23.85
CA ALA A 194 -18.17 25.01 23.21
C ALA A 194 -18.92 24.40 22.01
N ILE A 195 -18.56 23.22 21.57
CA ILE A 195 -19.12 22.59 20.38
C ILE A 195 -19.82 21.28 20.77
N ASN A 196 -21.07 21.12 20.32
CA ASN A 196 -21.87 19.91 20.57
C ASN A 196 -21.72 18.86 19.45
N GLU A 197 -22.34 17.69 19.62
CA GLU A 197 -22.30 16.57 18.65
C GLU A 197 -22.90 16.92 17.26
N LYS A 198 -23.66 18.00 17.15
CA LYS A 198 -24.22 18.48 15.87
C LYS A 198 -23.28 19.45 15.15
N GLY A 199 -22.10 19.76 15.71
CA GLY A 199 -21.20 20.80 15.21
C GLY A 199 -21.76 22.20 15.37
N GLU A 200 -22.52 22.44 16.46
CA GLU A 200 -23.11 23.74 16.84
C GLU A 200 -22.49 24.20 18.12
N MET A 201 -22.40 25.50 18.26
CA MET A 201 -21.95 26.12 19.51
C MET A 201 -22.96 25.83 20.61
N ASN A 202 -22.49 25.44 21.79
CA ASN A 202 -23.33 25.21 22.98
C ASN A 202 -23.55 26.48 23.80
N GLU A 203 -24.17 26.35 24.98
CA GLU A 203 -24.50 27.47 25.89
C GLU A 203 -23.28 28.29 26.34
N ASN A 204 -22.08 27.69 26.40
CA ASN A 204 -20.85 28.40 26.78
C ASN A 204 -20.45 29.48 25.76
N ALA A 205 -20.95 29.40 24.53
CA ALA A 205 -20.73 30.40 23.50
C ALA A 205 -21.64 31.66 23.67
N GLY A 206 -22.50 31.70 24.70
CA GLY A 206 -23.38 32.82 24.97
C GLY A 206 -24.30 33.14 23.79
N ARG A 207 -24.27 34.37 23.28
CA ARG A 207 -25.13 34.83 22.17
C ARG A 207 -24.93 34.10 20.85
N TYR A 208 -23.86 33.30 20.71
CA TYR A 208 -23.58 32.50 19.52
C TYR A 208 -24.02 31.02 19.67
N ALA A 209 -24.65 30.68 20.81
CA ALA A 209 -25.17 29.33 21.03
C ALA A 209 -26.21 28.95 19.96
N GLY A 210 -26.16 27.68 19.52
CA GLY A 210 -27.01 27.14 18.47
C GLY A 210 -26.55 27.40 17.03
N LEU A 211 -25.56 28.28 16.83
CA LEU A 211 -24.98 28.49 15.50
C LEU A 211 -24.02 27.37 15.12
N LYS A 212 -23.93 27.07 13.83
CA LYS A 212 -22.86 26.24 13.29
C LYS A 212 -21.50 26.92 13.49
N VAL A 213 -20.44 26.13 13.68
CA VAL A 213 -19.08 26.62 13.99
C VAL A 213 -18.63 27.70 12.99
N GLU A 214 -18.81 27.47 11.69
CA GLU A 214 -18.41 28.45 10.66
C GLU A 214 -19.22 29.75 10.71
N GLU A 215 -20.52 29.68 10.99
CA GLU A 215 -21.37 30.84 11.14
C GLU A 215 -21.04 31.65 12.41
N ALA A 216 -20.78 30.93 13.51
CA ALA A 216 -20.32 31.53 14.74
C ALA A 216 -19.00 32.29 14.56
N ARG A 217 -18.03 31.68 13.88
CA ARG A 217 -16.74 32.27 13.52
C ARG A 217 -16.95 33.59 12.76
N ARG A 218 -17.77 33.57 11.71
CA ARG A 218 -18.07 34.75 10.91
C ARG A 218 -18.66 35.88 11.76
N ARG A 219 -19.67 35.57 12.56
CA ARG A 219 -20.33 36.59 13.42
C ARG A 219 -19.42 37.13 14.50
N ILE A 220 -18.60 36.32 15.12
CA ILE A 220 -17.60 36.75 16.11
C ILE A 220 -16.57 37.68 15.47
N ILE A 221 -16.10 37.40 14.25
CA ILE A 221 -15.21 38.29 13.51
C ILE A 221 -15.89 39.67 13.24
N GLU A 222 -17.15 39.64 12.82
CA GLU A 222 -17.92 40.88 12.60
C GLU A 222 -18.06 41.71 13.89
N ASP A 223 -18.35 41.07 15.00
CA ASP A 223 -18.45 41.70 16.29
C ASP A 223 -17.12 42.27 16.81
N LEU A 224 -16.03 41.50 16.64
CA LEU A 224 -14.68 41.98 16.98
C LEU A 224 -14.29 43.22 16.16
N LYS A 225 -14.66 43.27 14.88
CA LYS A 225 -14.48 44.46 14.02
C LYS A 225 -15.29 45.64 14.52
N ALA A 226 -16.58 45.43 14.82
CA ALA A 226 -17.49 46.48 15.27
C ALA A 226 -17.04 47.12 16.59
N HIS A 227 -16.39 46.37 17.46
CA HIS A 227 -15.87 46.84 18.74
C HIS A 227 -14.42 47.33 18.70
N GLY A 228 -13.77 47.36 17.52
CA GLY A 228 -12.37 47.77 17.35
C GLY A 228 -11.36 46.78 17.97
N LEU A 229 -11.77 45.54 18.22
CA LEU A 229 -10.97 44.53 18.87
C LEU A 229 -10.18 43.65 17.85
N LEU A 230 -10.55 43.67 16.58
CA LEU A 230 -9.79 43.03 15.50
C LEU A 230 -8.76 44.01 14.90
N VAL A 231 -7.48 43.73 15.13
CA VAL A 231 -6.37 44.63 14.72
C VAL A 231 -6.03 44.43 13.24
N LYS A 232 -5.81 43.18 12.82
CA LYS A 232 -5.55 42.81 11.44
C LYS A 232 -5.96 41.38 11.18
N GLN A 233 -6.02 41.00 9.88
CA GLN A 233 -6.16 39.63 9.41
C GLN A 233 -5.06 39.34 8.42
N GLU A 234 -4.53 38.14 8.48
CA GLU A 234 -3.46 37.66 7.62
C GLU A 234 -3.86 36.31 7.03
N ARG A 235 -3.62 36.10 5.73
CA ARG A 235 -3.84 34.79 5.11
C ARG A 235 -2.65 33.89 5.38
N ILE A 236 -2.93 32.71 5.88
CA ILE A 236 -1.93 31.68 6.12
C ILE A 236 -2.42 30.34 5.55
N ILE A 237 -1.47 29.48 5.20
CA ILE A 237 -1.76 28.06 4.90
C ILE A 237 -1.67 27.30 6.21
N GLN A 238 -2.75 26.64 6.59
CA GLN A 238 -2.81 25.82 7.80
C GLN A 238 -3.14 24.38 7.45
N ARG A 239 -2.44 23.45 8.08
CA ARG A 239 -2.73 22.03 8.03
C ARG A 239 -3.87 21.70 8.99
N ARG A 240 -5.05 21.35 8.43
CA ARG A 240 -6.29 21.11 9.19
C ARG A 240 -6.59 19.63 9.30
N PRO A 241 -6.94 19.09 10.49
CA PRO A 241 -7.40 17.74 10.65
C PRO A 241 -8.81 17.56 10.06
N ILE A 242 -8.98 16.54 9.23
CA ILE A 242 -10.23 16.20 8.56
C ILE A 242 -10.59 14.73 8.75
N CYS A 243 -11.88 14.43 8.69
CA CYS A 243 -12.37 13.06 8.69
C CYS A 243 -12.03 12.36 7.36
N TRP A 244 -11.40 11.20 7.42
CA TRP A 244 -11.02 10.41 6.24
C TRP A 244 -12.20 10.08 5.31
N ARG A 245 -13.41 9.96 5.86
CA ARG A 245 -14.63 9.60 5.12
C ARG A 245 -15.35 10.81 4.53
N SER A 246 -15.72 11.78 5.38
CA SER A 246 -16.50 12.95 4.95
C SER A 246 -15.66 14.05 4.32
N LYS A 247 -14.32 14.02 4.52
CA LYS A 247 -13.39 15.08 4.14
C LYS A 247 -13.69 16.45 4.77
N ASN A 248 -14.53 16.49 5.80
CA ASN A 248 -14.82 17.69 6.56
C ASN A 248 -13.96 17.79 7.82
N SER A 249 -13.81 19.00 8.35
CA SER A 249 -13.14 19.24 9.62
C SER A 249 -13.70 18.37 10.72
N ILE A 250 -12.83 17.90 11.59
CA ILE A 250 -13.21 17.24 12.83
C ILE A 250 -13.24 18.25 13.96
N GLU A 251 -13.98 17.92 15.01
CA GLU A 251 -14.02 18.65 16.28
C GLU A 251 -13.55 17.75 17.42
N PHE A 252 -13.09 18.36 18.49
CA PHE A 252 -12.67 17.66 19.70
C PHE A 252 -13.74 17.86 20.76
N ILE A 253 -14.48 16.80 21.06
CA ILE A 253 -15.57 16.87 22.04
C ILE A 253 -15.49 15.73 23.05
N PRO A 254 -15.91 15.94 24.30
CA PRO A 254 -15.97 14.87 25.29
C PRO A 254 -17.10 13.91 24.93
N MET A 255 -16.75 12.64 24.80
CA MET A 255 -17.69 11.58 24.45
C MET A 255 -17.50 10.37 25.36
N LYS A 256 -18.60 9.79 25.78
CA LYS A 256 -18.59 8.52 26.50
C LYS A 256 -18.49 7.36 25.51
N GLU A 257 -17.30 6.76 25.42
CA GLU A 257 -16.96 5.75 24.43
C GLU A 257 -16.25 4.54 25.07
N LEU A 258 -16.12 3.46 24.29
CA LEU A 258 -15.34 2.29 24.68
C LEU A 258 -13.91 2.42 24.11
N TYR A 259 -12.95 2.18 24.97
CA TYR A 259 -11.52 2.29 24.69
C TYR A 259 -10.83 0.94 24.86
N LEU A 260 -9.98 0.59 23.89
CA LEU A 260 -9.01 -0.49 24.02
C LEU A 260 -7.65 0.09 24.39
N LYS A 261 -7.06 -0.39 25.46
CA LYS A 261 -5.74 0.03 25.92
C LYS A 261 -4.68 -0.24 24.85
N GLN A 262 -3.85 0.76 24.55
CA GLN A 262 -2.76 0.64 23.61
C GLN A 262 -1.51 1.42 24.02
N VAL A 263 -1.68 2.54 24.71
CA VAL A 263 -0.55 3.45 25.02
C VAL A 263 0.46 2.77 25.94
N GLU A 264 0.01 1.99 26.90
CA GLU A 264 0.88 1.27 27.85
C GLU A 264 1.67 0.12 27.21
N PHE A 265 1.33 -0.31 25.98
CA PHE A 265 1.94 -1.45 25.30
C PHE A 265 2.84 -1.07 24.13
N LYS A 266 3.18 0.20 23.96
CA LYS A 266 3.98 0.70 22.81
C LYS A 266 5.31 -0.06 22.65
N ASP A 267 6.03 -0.23 23.74
CA ASP A 267 7.35 -0.89 23.73
C ASP A 267 7.26 -2.38 23.37
N GLU A 268 6.24 -3.06 23.88
CA GLU A 268 5.98 -4.46 23.54
C GLU A 268 5.62 -4.65 22.08
N ILE A 269 4.79 -3.75 21.54
CA ILE A 269 4.38 -3.78 20.12
C ILE A 269 5.58 -3.49 19.20
N LEU A 270 6.46 -2.56 19.57
CA LEU A 270 7.71 -2.30 18.84
C LEU A 270 8.61 -3.55 18.82
N LYS A 271 8.74 -4.26 19.94
CA LYS A 271 9.50 -5.53 20.01
C LYS A 271 8.88 -6.62 19.12
N LEU A 272 7.55 -6.66 19.00
CA LEU A 272 6.88 -7.59 18.06
C LEU A 272 7.11 -7.19 16.61
N ALA A 273 7.10 -5.89 16.30
CA ALA A 273 7.42 -5.40 14.96
C ALA A 273 8.84 -5.80 14.52
N ASP A 274 9.78 -5.92 15.46
CA ASP A 274 11.16 -6.38 15.20
C ASP A 274 11.24 -7.86 14.82
N LYS A 275 10.29 -8.68 15.26
CA LYS A 275 10.23 -10.11 14.93
C LYS A 275 9.66 -10.39 13.54
N MET A 276 8.96 -9.43 12.95
CA MET A 276 8.37 -9.56 11.63
C MET A 276 9.33 -9.07 10.54
N ARG A 277 9.44 -9.82 9.43
CA ARG A 277 10.25 -9.41 8.28
C ARG A 277 9.42 -8.53 7.35
N PHE A 278 9.88 -7.30 7.12
CA PHE A 278 9.22 -6.35 6.22
C PHE A 278 9.87 -6.37 4.83
N PHE A 279 9.03 -6.39 3.81
CA PHE A 279 9.35 -6.21 2.40
C PHE A 279 8.61 -4.94 1.93
N ALA A 280 9.15 -3.96 1.42
CA ALA A 280 10.39 -3.25 1.50
C ALA A 280 10.75 -2.88 2.96
N PRO A 281 12.01 -3.02 3.40
CA PRO A 281 12.37 -2.80 4.80
C PRO A 281 12.03 -1.40 5.33
N GLU A 282 12.13 -0.37 4.48
CA GLU A 282 11.83 1.02 4.80
C GLU A 282 10.36 1.23 5.22
N SER A 283 9.46 0.36 4.76
CA SER A 283 8.04 0.44 5.11
C SER A 283 7.75 0.20 6.60
N LYS A 284 8.68 -0.45 7.32
CA LYS A 284 8.59 -0.63 8.77
C LYS A 284 8.62 0.71 9.52
N GLN A 285 9.33 1.71 8.99
CA GLN A 285 9.43 3.02 9.64
C GLN A 285 8.06 3.68 9.79
N ILE A 286 7.13 3.48 8.84
CA ILE A 286 5.75 4.01 8.93
C ILE A 286 5.06 3.46 10.19
N LEU A 287 5.24 2.18 10.50
CA LEU A 287 4.67 1.56 11.69
C LEU A 287 5.33 2.08 12.97
N VAL A 288 6.66 2.20 12.98
CA VAL A 288 7.42 2.69 14.13
C VAL A 288 7.05 4.14 14.47
N ASP A 289 6.99 5.01 13.47
CA ASP A 289 6.60 6.41 13.66
C ASP A 289 5.17 6.53 14.19
N TRP A 290 4.26 5.70 13.67
CA TRP A 290 2.89 5.63 14.15
C TRP A 290 2.81 5.22 15.63
N ILE A 291 3.47 4.12 16.03
CA ILE A 291 3.46 3.64 17.41
C ILE A 291 4.01 4.72 18.36
N ASN A 292 5.10 5.38 17.98
CA ASN A 292 5.71 6.44 18.79
C ASN A 292 4.78 7.66 18.96
N SER A 293 3.95 7.96 17.98
CA SER A 293 3.04 9.11 18.01
C SER A 293 1.78 8.90 18.85
N LEU A 294 1.48 7.66 19.27
CA LEU A 294 0.27 7.34 20.04
C LEU A 294 0.33 7.94 21.44
N ASP A 295 -0.73 8.65 21.84
CA ASP A 295 -0.88 9.27 23.16
C ASP A 295 -2.23 9.00 23.82
N ILE A 296 -3.17 8.40 23.11
CA ILE A 296 -4.50 8.01 23.61
C ILE A 296 -4.81 6.54 23.28
N ASP A 297 -5.71 5.95 24.07
CA ASP A 297 -6.20 4.59 23.83
C ASP A 297 -7.16 4.55 22.64
N TRP A 298 -7.25 3.40 21.99
CA TRP A 298 -8.05 3.24 20.78
C TRP A 298 -9.55 3.28 21.07
N VAL A 299 -10.26 4.27 20.54
CA VAL A 299 -11.73 4.34 20.57
C VAL A 299 -12.30 3.29 19.63
N ILE A 300 -12.90 2.23 20.19
CA ILE A 300 -13.42 1.11 19.43
C ILE A 300 -14.92 1.15 19.14
N SER A 301 -15.65 2.10 19.71
CA SER A 301 -17.09 2.26 19.48
C SER A 301 -17.41 3.33 18.44
N ARG A 302 -18.47 3.08 17.65
CA ARG A 302 -18.95 3.98 16.59
C ARG A 302 -20.47 4.09 16.63
N ARG A 303 -21.01 5.28 16.36
CA ARG A 303 -22.43 5.52 16.20
C ARG A 303 -22.84 5.26 14.75
N ARG A 304 -23.04 3.99 14.40
CA ARG A 304 -23.42 3.51 13.07
C ARG A 304 -24.66 2.65 13.16
N TYR A 305 -25.52 2.72 12.14
CA TYR A 305 -26.69 1.85 12.03
C TYR A 305 -26.37 0.45 11.49
N TYR A 306 -25.19 0.31 10.88
CA TYR A 306 -24.72 -0.94 10.31
C TYR A 306 -23.23 -1.16 10.60
N GLY A 307 -22.94 -2.32 11.13
CA GLY A 307 -21.62 -2.78 11.56
C GLY A 307 -21.77 -3.92 12.55
N THR A 308 -20.67 -4.49 13.02
CA THR A 308 -20.69 -5.52 14.06
C THR A 308 -21.05 -4.87 15.39
N GLU A 309 -22.09 -5.37 16.02
CA GLU A 309 -22.63 -4.85 17.28
C GLU A 309 -21.69 -5.18 18.46
N ILE A 310 -21.64 -4.27 19.41
CA ILE A 310 -20.88 -4.45 20.65
C ILE A 310 -21.74 -5.25 21.64
N PRO A 311 -21.31 -6.47 22.08
CA PRO A 311 -22.13 -7.39 22.81
C PRO A 311 -22.23 -7.02 24.30
N LEU A 312 -22.96 -5.96 24.63
CA LEU A 312 -23.18 -5.54 26.03
C LEU A 312 -24.55 -4.93 26.25
N TRP A 313 -25.00 -4.95 27.51
CA TRP A 313 -26.25 -4.38 27.99
C TRP A 313 -26.01 -3.57 29.27
N TYR A 314 -26.79 -2.53 29.47
CA TYR A 314 -26.78 -1.69 30.66
C TYR A 314 -28.01 -1.96 31.53
N CYS A 315 -27.81 -2.29 32.78
CA CYS A 315 -28.90 -2.32 33.73
C CYS A 315 -29.52 -0.96 33.92
N LYS A 316 -30.83 -0.77 33.69
CA LYS A 316 -31.47 0.53 33.81
C LYS A 316 -31.52 1.03 35.26
N ALA A 317 -31.51 0.14 36.26
CA ALA A 317 -31.60 0.50 37.67
C ALA A 317 -30.27 1.00 38.26
N CYS A 318 -29.12 0.41 37.89
CA CYS A 318 -27.83 0.69 38.53
C CYS A 318 -26.69 1.00 37.59
N GLY A 319 -26.93 1.00 36.27
CA GLY A 319 -25.89 1.26 35.26
C GLY A 319 -24.85 0.14 35.10
N TYR A 320 -25.05 -1.02 35.75
CA TYR A 320 -24.13 -2.16 35.59
C TYR A 320 -24.04 -2.57 34.14
N ILE A 321 -22.82 -2.76 33.64
CA ILE A 321 -22.54 -3.23 32.28
C ILE A 321 -22.45 -4.76 32.31
N TYR A 322 -23.37 -5.41 31.62
CA TYR A 322 -23.35 -6.85 31.43
C TYR A 322 -22.74 -7.20 30.08
N VAL A 323 -21.73 -8.06 30.10
CA VAL A 323 -21.07 -8.66 28.92
C VAL A 323 -21.35 -10.17 28.95
N PRO A 324 -21.85 -10.77 27.85
CA PRO A 324 -22.29 -12.17 27.84
C PRO A 324 -21.10 -13.14 27.76
N GLU A 325 -21.42 -14.44 27.82
CA GLU A 325 -20.48 -15.50 27.48
C GLU A 325 -20.22 -15.56 25.96
N PRO A 326 -19.00 -15.95 25.51
CA PRO A 326 -18.75 -16.20 24.10
C PRO A 326 -19.53 -17.41 23.60
N GLY A 327 -19.65 -17.60 22.29
CA GLY A 327 -20.22 -18.80 21.68
C GLY A 327 -21.35 -18.58 20.67
N ARG A 328 -21.91 -17.38 20.63
CA ARG A 328 -22.87 -16.99 19.59
C ARG A 328 -22.70 -15.51 19.19
N TYR A 329 -23.28 -15.13 18.07
CA TYR A 329 -23.41 -13.74 17.65
C TYR A 329 -24.57 -13.05 18.37
N TYR A 330 -24.31 -11.90 18.97
CA TYR A 330 -25.26 -11.11 19.75
C TYR A 330 -25.64 -9.81 19.04
N GLN A 331 -26.92 -9.40 19.17
CA GLN A 331 -27.44 -8.14 18.65
C GLN A 331 -28.18 -7.35 19.75
N PRO A 332 -27.47 -6.69 20.67
CA PRO A 332 -28.06 -6.12 21.90
C PRO A 332 -29.17 -5.10 21.66
N TRP A 333 -29.12 -4.35 20.56
CA TRP A 333 -30.10 -3.32 20.24
C TRP A 333 -31.51 -3.92 19.96
N ARG A 334 -31.65 -5.21 19.66
CA ARG A 334 -32.91 -5.86 19.35
C ARG A 334 -33.22 -7.12 20.16
N GLU A 335 -32.27 -7.60 20.98
CA GLU A 335 -32.46 -8.77 21.80
C GLU A 335 -32.20 -8.46 23.28
N LYS A 336 -32.86 -9.24 24.18
CA LYS A 336 -32.62 -9.16 25.61
C LYS A 336 -31.29 -9.82 25.97
N PRO A 337 -30.66 -9.39 27.10
CA PRO A 337 -29.48 -10.09 27.61
C PRO A 337 -29.82 -11.53 27.98
N PRO A 338 -28.88 -12.48 27.88
CA PRO A 338 -29.11 -13.87 28.27
C PRO A 338 -29.06 -14.07 29.81
N ILE A 339 -29.59 -13.12 30.56
CA ILE A 339 -29.79 -13.16 32.01
C ILE A 339 -31.12 -12.51 32.36
N ASP A 340 -31.77 -13.03 33.41
CA ASP A 340 -33.05 -12.54 33.87
C ASP A 340 -32.90 -11.33 34.84
N LYS A 341 -31.83 -11.31 35.63
CA LYS A 341 -31.61 -10.31 36.68
C LYS A 341 -30.17 -9.76 36.65
N CYS A 342 -30.05 -8.49 36.98
CA CYS A 342 -28.74 -7.84 37.12
C CYS A 342 -27.94 -8.47 38.28
N PRO A 343 -26.72 -8.93 38.07
CA PRO A 343 -25.87 -9.51 39.10
C PRO A 343 -25.56 -8.54 40.26
N ARG A 344 -25.62 -7.21 40.00
CA ARG A 344 -25.25 -6.18 40.96
C ARG A 344 -26.42 -5.74 41.84
N CYS A 345 -27.63 -5.58 41.26
CA CYS A 345 -28.76 -4.99 41.99
C CYS A 345 -30.07 -5.80 41.93
N GLY A 346 -30.10 -6.91 41.18
CA GLY A 346 -31.29 -7.72 40.99
C GLY A 346 -32.35 -7.13 40.03
N GLY A 347 -32.10 -5.97 39.43
CA GLY A 347 -33.00 -5.34 38.46
C GLY A 347 -33.18 -6.20 37.21
N THR A 348 -34.39 -6.15 36.61
CA THR A 348 -34.76 -7.00 35.46
C THR A 348 -34.80 -6.27 34.13
N GLU A 349 -34.65 -4.94 34.17
CA GLU A 349 -34.68 -4.12 32.96
C GLU A 349 -33.28 -3.75 32.48
N PHE A 350 -33.03 -4.03 31.21
CA PHE A 350 -31.78 -3.72 30.55
C PHE A 350 -32.01 -2.92 29.27
N ARG A 351 -31.03 -2.05 28.94
CA ARG A 351 -30.91 -1.41 27.63
C ARG A 351 -29.73 -2.03 26.92
N GLY A 352 -29.95 -2.54 25.71
CA GLY A 352 -28.87 -3.03 24.85
C GLY A 352 -28.01 -1.90 24.30
N GLU A 353 -26.78 -2.19 23.98
CA GLU A 353 -25.87 -1.27 23.28
C GLU A 353 -26.34 -1.06 21.84
N GLU A 354 -26.35 0.18 21.38
CA GLU A 354 -26.75 0.56 20.03
C GLU A 354 -25.56 0.91 19.13
N ARG A 355 -24.39 1.16 19.73
CA ARG A 355 -23.15 1.41 18.98
C ARG A 355 -22.63 0.13 18.34
N THR A 356 -21.87 0.30 17.26
CA THR A 356 -21.15 -0.78 16.59
C THR A 356 -19.66 -0.63 16.85
N PHE A 357 -18.89 -1.67 16.55
CA PHE A 357 -17.45 -1.56 16.55
C PHE A 357 -16.94 -0.61 15.44
N ASP A 358 -15.77 -0.05 15.66
CA ASP A 358 -14.89 0.41 14.61
C ASP A 358 -14.64 -0.76 13.63
N THR A 359 -14.80 -0.52 12.33
CA THR A 359 -14.58 -1.57 11.31
C THR A 359 -13.15 -2.13 11.32
N TRP A 360 -12.17 -1.37 11.82
CA TRP A 360 -10.82 -1.86 12.02
C TRP A 360 -10.73 -2.87 13.15
N PHE A 361 -11.65 -2.85 14.11
CA PHE A 361 -11.73 -3.88 15.15
C PHE A 361 -12.17 -5.23 14.58
N ASP A 362 -13.06 -5.23 13.59
CA ASP A 362 -13.40 -6.41 12.79
C ASP A 362 -12.20 -6.86 11.96
N SER A 363 -11.62 -5.97 11.18
CA SER A 363 -10.52 -6.27 10.27
C SER A 363 -9.29 -6.82 11.00
N ALA A 364 -9.08 -6.40 12.26
CA ALA A 364 -7.99 -6.87 13.10
C ALA A 364 -8.16 -8.31 13.64
N THR A 365 -9.22 -9.03 13.24
CA THR A 365 -9.44 -10.47 13.54
C THR A 365 -9.22 -11.36 12.33
N SER A 366 -8.90 -10.79 11.17
CA SER A 366 -8.86 -11.54 9.91
C SER A 366 -7.84 -12.69 9.93
N GLU A 367 -6.67 -12.52 10.52
CA GLU A 367 -5.61 -13.55 10.54
C GLU A 367 -6.00 -14.76 11.40
N ILE A 368 -6.66 -14.53 12.53
CA ILE A 368 -7.10 -15.65 13.38
C ILE A 368 -8.31 -16.38 12.77
N TYR A 369 -9.16 -15.63 12.05
CA TYR A 369 -10.29 -16.22 11.32
C TYR A 369 -9.80 -17.14 10.19
N ILE A 370 -8.94 -16.65 9.30
CA ILE A 370 -8.43 -17.44 8.16
C ILE A 370 -7.60 -18.65 8.58
N LEU A 371 -6.99 -18.60 9.77
CA LEU A 371 -6.27 -19.74 10.34
C LEU A 371 -7.17 -20.74 11.08
N GLY A 372 -8.50 -20.54 11.06
CA GLY A 372 -9.46 -21.48 11.58
C GLY A 372 -9.63 -21.50 13.11
N TYR A 373 -9.40 -20.39 13.78
CA TYR A 373 -9.51 -20.29 15.26
C TYR A 373 -10.84 -20.83 15.81
N LEU A 374 -11.94 -20.64 15.07
CA LEU A 374 -13.27 -21.11 15.49
C LEU A 374 -13.53 -22.59 15.20
N TRP A 375 -12.95 -23.13 14.13
CA TRP A 375 -13.34 -24.46 13.62
C TRP A 375 -12.19 -25.44 13.41
N ASN A 376 -10.94 -24.99 13.52
CA ASN A 376 -9.76 -25.85 13.39
C ASN A 376 -8.62 -25.38 14.31
N LYS A 377 -8.80 -25.55 15.61
CA LYS A 377 -7.85 -25.10 16.63
C LYS A 377 -6.46 -25.73 16.48
N GLU A 378 -6.38 -26.98 16.03
CA GLU A 378 -5.09 -27.64 15.79
C GLU A 378 -4.30 -26.97 14.67
N PHE A 379 -4.97 -26.66 13.54
CA PHE A 379 -4.36 -25.93 12.44
C PHE A 379 -3.91 -24.53 12.89
N PHE A 380 -4.78 -23.83 13.62
CA PHE A 380 -4.45 -22.52 14.18
C PHE A 380 -3.18 -22.59 15.04
N GLN A 381 -3.12 -23.48 16.01
CA GLN A 381 -1.96 -23.61 16.90
C GLN A 381 -0.67 -23.94 16.13
N LYS A 382 -0.75 -24.74 15.08
CA LYS A 382 0.39 -25.15 14.25
C LYS A 382 0.86 -24.04 13.30
N LYS A 383 -0.06 -23.18 12.82
CA LYS A 383 0.20 -22.22 11.74
C LYS A 383 0.24 -20.76 12.18
N PHE A 384 -0.16 -20.44 13.38
CA PHE A 384 -0.02 -19.10 13.95
C PHE A 384 1.43 -18.88 14.48
N PRO A 385 2.12 -17.78 14.16
CA PRO A 385 1.70 -16.63 13.36
C PRO A 385 1.47 -16.94 11.87
N CYS A 386 0.57 -16.17 11.24
CA CYS A 386 0.30 -16.26 9.81
C CYS A 386 1.56 -15.98 8.97
N SER A 387 1.69 -16.65 7.82
CA SER A 387 2.91 -16.58 7.01
C SER A 387 3.18 -15.21 6.41
N LEU A 388 2.12 -14.50 5.95
CA LEU A 388 2.26 -13.26 5.18
C LEU A 388 1.06 -12.33 5.37
N ARG A 389 1.34 -11.03 5.52
CA ARG A 389 0.36 -9.93 5.38
C ARG A 389 0.72 -9.07 4.18
N PRO A 390 0.06 -9.25 3.01
CA PRO A 390 0.15 -8.29 1.91
C PRO A 390 -0.83 -7.14 2.14
N GLN A 391 -0.37 -5.90 2.01
CA GLN A 391 -1.22 -4.72 2.12
C GLN A 391 -0.58 -3.46 1.55
N GLY A 392 -1.38 -2.40 1.38
CA GLY A 392 -0.90 -1.07 1.01
C GLY A 392 -0.33 -0.27 2.19
N LYS A 393 0.52 0.71 1.89
CA LYS A 393 1.14 1.60 2.89
C LYS A 393 0.12 2.45 3.65
N GLU A 394 -1.02 2.78 3.02
CA GLU A 394 -2.07 3.62 3.58
C GLU A 394 -2.78 3.03 4.79
N ILE A 395 -2.74 1.71 4.93
CA ILE A 395 -3.41 0.99 6.01
C ILE A 395 -2.44 0.39 7.05
N VAL A 396 -1.19 0.85 7.06
CA VAL A 396 -0.20 0.44 8.09
C VAL A 396 -0.61 0.92 9.48
N ARG A 397 -1.10 2.18 9.59
CA ARG A 397 -1.51 2.79 10.86
C ARG A 397 -2.80 2.23 11.45
N ASN A 398 -3.60 1.54 10.64
CA ASN A 398 -4.84 0.92 11.07
C ASN A 398 -4.81 -0.60 10.92
N TRP A 399 -5.01 -1.18 9.75
CA TRP A 399 -5.14 -2.64 9.61
C TRP A 399 -3.94 -3.42 10.16
N LEU A 400 -2.70 -3.05 9.81
CA LEU A 400 -1.52 -3.73 10.33
C LEU A 400 -1.35 -3.51 11.83
N TYR A 401 -1.36 -2.24 12.26
CA TYR A 401 -1.14 -1.88 13.65
C TYR A 401 -2.18 -2.51 14.57
N PHE A 402 -3.47 -2.37 14.27
CA PHE A 402 -4.53 -2.91 15.12
C PHE A 402 -4.55 -4.44 15.15
N THR A 403 -4.12 -5.09 14.04
CA THR A 403 -3.94 -6.55 14.05
C THR A 403 -2.79 -6.96 14.99
N ILE A 404 -1.66 -6.23 14.97
CA ILE A 404 -0.53 -6.50 15.88
C ILE A 404 -0.97 -6.28 17.33
N LEU A 405 -1.65 -5.19 17.63
CA LEU A 405 -2.18 -4.87 18.96
C LEU A 405 -3.08 -5.99 19.48
N LYS A 406 -4.11 -6.38 18.71
CA LYS A 406 -5.04 -7.45 19.12
C LYS A 406 -4.35 -8.79 19.29
N SER A 407 -3.46 -9.16 18.37
CA SER A 407 -2.68 -10.40 18.48
C SER A 407 -1.80 -10.42 19.74
N PHE A 408 -1.15 -9.31 20.05
CA PHE A 408 -0.39 -9.17 21.28
C PHE A 408 -1.28 -9.33 22.53
N LEU A 409 -2.39 -8.59 22.57
CA LEU A 409 -3.30 -8.59 23.72
C LEU A 409 -3.97 -9.95 23.95
N LEU A 410 -4.25 -10.71 22.88
CA LEU A 410 -4.90 -12.01 22.95
C LEU A 410 -3.91 -13.16 23.19
N PHE A 411 -2.74 -13.14 22.52
CA PHE A 411 -1.84 -14.28 22.43
C PHE A 411 -0.40 -13.98 22.87
N GLY A 412 -0.03 -12.72 23.11
CA GLY A 412 1.34 -12.30 23.44
C GLY A 412 2.36 -12.49 22.31
N LYS A 413 1.88 -12.59 21.06
CA LYS A 413 2.71 -12.92 19.89
C LYS A 413 2.41 -11.99 18.70
N GLU A 414 3.39 -11.90 17.79
CA GLU A 414 3.22 -11.28 16.49
C GLU A 414 2.17 -12.04 15.64
N PRO A 415 1.33 -11.34 14.83
CA PRO A 415 0.33 -11.99 13.99
C PRO A 415 0.90 -12.59 12.70
N PHE A 416 2.05 -12.07 12.22
CA PHE A 416 2.65 -12.42 10.93
C PHE A 416 4.13 -12.70 11.05
N LYS A 417 4.65 -13.62 10.21
CA LYS A 417 6.09 -13.80 10.00
C LYS A 417 6.65 -12.73 9.06
N ASN A 418 5.88 -12.44 8.00
CA ASN A 418 6.28 -11.53 6.93
C ASN A 418 5.18 -10.50 6.68
N VAL A 419 5.59 -9.26 6.39
CA VAL A 419 4.71 -8.15 6.02
C VAL A 419 5.17 -7.59 4.67
N TRP A 420 4.30 -7.59 3.68
CA TRP A 420 4.57 -7.12 2.33
C TRP A 420 3.77 -5.85 2.06
N ILE A 421 4.47 -4.71 2.09
CA ILE A 421 3.86 -3.39 1.90
C ILE A 421 4.10 -2.93 0.46
N HIS A 422 3.02 -2.67 -0.26
CA HIS A 422 3.10 -2.03 -1.57
C HIS A 422 2.74 -0.53 -1.49
N MET A 423 3.24 0.22 -2.46
CA MET A 423 3.05 1.66 -2.56
C MET A 423 1.70 1.99 -3.23
N HIS A 424 1.29 3.26 -3.22
CA HIS A 424 0.08 3.70 -3.91
C HIS A 424 0.23 3.58 -5.42
N VAL A 425 -0.88 3.29 -6.08
CA VAL A 425 -1.03 3.50 -7.51
C VAL A 425 -1.55 4.92 -7.72
N VAL A 426 -0.77 5.72 -8.45
CA VAL A 426 -1.07 7.13 -8.76
C VAL A 426 -1.27 7.31 -10.26
N ASP A 427 -1.83 8.45 -10.67
CA ASP A 427 -1.97 8.75 -12.10
C ASP A 427 -0.60 8.96 -12.79
N GLU A 428 -0.58 9.15 -14.10
CA GLU A 428 0.65 9.35 -14.87
C GLU A 428 1.48 10.56 -14.43
N HIS A 429 0.83 11.54 -13.78
CA HIS A 429 1.46 12.76 -13.25
C HIS A 429 1.92 12.59 -11.78
N GLY A 430 1.71 11.42 -11.17
CA GLY A 430 2.08 11.15 -9.77
C GLY A 430 1.05 11.65 -8.74
N ARG A 431 -0.17 12.01 -9.17
CA ARG A 431 -1.24 12.46 -8.27
C ARG A 431 -2.07 11.28 -7.80
N LYS A 432 -2.52 11.33 -6.55
CA LYS A 432 -3.44 10.33 -5.99
C LYS A 432 -4.73 10.26 -6.84
N MET A 433 -5.13 9.04 -7.19
CA MET A 433 -6.39 8.82 -7.91
C MET A 433 -7.58 9.01 -6.98
N SER A 434 -8.58 9.77 -7.43
CA SER A 434 -9.84 9.96 -6.72
C SER A 434 -11.00 10.19 -7.71
N LYS A 435 -12.21 9.80 -7.30
CA LYS A 435 -13.42 10.06 -8.11
C LYS A 435 -13.65 11.55 -8.35
N SER A 436 -13.35 12.38 -7.35
CA SER A 436 -13.49 13.85 -7.46
C SER A 436 -12.50 14.49 -8.43
N ALA A 437 -11.30 13.92 -8.58
CA ALA A 437 -10.31 14.38 -9.55
C ALA A 437 -10.53 13.83 -10.98
N GLY A 438 -11.43 12.85 -11.15
CA GLY A 438 -11.74 12.25 -12.46
C GLY A 438 -10.59 11.46 -13.08
N ASN A 439 -9.56 11.10 -12.29
CA ASN A 439 -8.34 10.42 -12.74
C ASN A 439 -8.27 8.94 -12.31
N VAL A 440 -9.38 8.35 -11.89
CA VAL A 440 -9.44 6.94 -11.49
C VAL A 440 -9.39 6.04 -12.72
N ILE A 441 -8.48 5.07 -12.68
CA ILE A 441 -8.41 3.98 -13.66
C ILE A 441 -9.09 2.75 -13.05
N ASP A 442 -10.23 2.34 -13.62
CA ASP A 442 -10.96 1.16 -13.15
C ASP A 442 -10.27 -0.12 -13.68
N PRO A 443 -9.93 -1.09 -12.80
CA PRO A 443 -9.39 -2.38 -13.20
C PRO A 443 -10.25 -3.12 -14.22
N GLN A 444 -11.58 -2.99 -14.19
CA GLN A 444 -12.48 -3.62 -15.16
C GLN A 444 -12.25 -3.08 -16.58
N ASP A 445 -12.06 -1.76 -16.71
CA ASP A 445 -11.79 -1.13 -18.02
C ASP A 445 -10.43 -1.59 -18.55
N VAL A 446 -9.41 -1.68 -17.69
CA VAL A 446 -8.10 -2.18 -18.05
C VAL A 446 -8.19 -3.62 -18.55
N ILE A 447 -8.86 -4.50 -17.81
CA ILE A 447 -9.03 -5.92 -18.20
C ILE A 447 -9.81 -6.04 -19.52
N LYS A 448 -10.83 -5.22 -19.72
CA LYS A 448 -11.63 -5.20 -20.94
C LYS A 448 -10.83 -4.74 -22.16
N MET A 449 -9.97 -3.73 -22.00
CA MET A 449 -9.19 -3.13 -23.09
C MET A 449 -7.93 -3.89 -23.45
N PHE A 450 -7.20 -4.42 -22.46
CA PHE A 450 -5.85 -4.97 -22.61
C PHE A 450 -5.70 -6.41 -22.17
N GLY A 451 -6.69 -6.97 -21.48
CA GLY A 451 -6.62 -8.28 -20.83
C GLY A 451 -5.96 -8.25 -19.45
N SER A 452 -6.24 -9.27 -18.67
CA SER A 452 -5.75 -9.42 -17.29
C SER A 452 -4.23 -9.48 -17.21
N GLU A 453 -3.61 -10.17 -18.15
CA GLU A 453 -2.17 -10.42 -18.09
C GLU A 453 -1.33 -9.20 -18.45
N ALA A 454 -1.80 -8.34 -19.36
CA ALA A 454 -1.15 -7.05 -19.61
C ALA A 454 -1.13 -6.19 -18.34
N PHE A 455 -2.24 -6.21 -17.58
CA PHE A 455 -2.34 -5.52 -16.30
C PHE A 455 -1.40 -6.13 -15.23
N ARG A 456 -1.32 -7.46 -15.14
CA ARG A 456 -0.42 -8.15 -14.22
C ARG A 456 1.05 -7.90 -14.54
N VAL A 457 1.44 -7.96 -15.83
CA VAL A 457 2.82 -7.66 -16.27
C VAL A 457 3.17 -6.20 -15.97
N TRP A 458 2.25 -5.27 -16.24
CA TRP A 458 2.44 -3.87 -15.89
C TRP A 458 2.66 -3.71 -14.37
N SER A 459 1.80 -4.32 -13.56
CA SER A 459 1.90 -4.27 -12.09
C SER A 459 3.26 -4.80 -11.59
N ALA A 460 3.76 -5.90 -12.18
CA ALA A 460 5.05 -6.44 -11.83
C ALA A 460 6.21 -5.53 -12.28
N LEU A 461 6.18 -5.01 -13.50
CA LEU A 461 7.26 -4.18 -14.07
C LEU A 461 7.36 -2.76 -13.51
N GLU A 462 6.25 -2.21 -13.00
CA GLU A 462 6.23 -0.88 -12.36
C GLU A 462 6.21 -0.98 -10.82
N GLY A 463 5.87 -2.15 -10.28
CA GLY A 463 5.70 -2.41 -8.85
C GLY A 463 7.00 -2.58 -8.08
N ASN A 464 7.98 -1.70 -8.29
CA ASN A 464 9.20 -1.72 -7.50
C ASN A 464 8.93 -1.18 -6.09
N ILE A 465 8.87 -2.09 -5.13
CA ILE A 465 8.58 -1.80 -3.72
C ILE A 465 9.59 -0.86 -3.05
N THR A 466 10.77 -0.62 -3.66
CA THR A 466 11.80 0.28 -3.13
C THR A 466 11.78 1.67 -3.75
N LYS A 467 10.97 1.92 -4.78
CA LYS A 467 11.00 3.17 -5.56
C LYS A 467 9.84 4.15 -5.28
N GLY A 468 8.94 3.85 -4.34
CA GLY A 468 7.80 4.70 -4.04
C GLY A 468 6.57 4.42 -4.90
N ASP A 469 5.71 5.43 -5.13
CA ASP A 469 4.39 5.25 -5.72
C ASP A 469 4.44 4.83 -7.21
N ILE A 470 3.49 3.97 -7.60
CA ILE A 470 3.43 3.33 -8.92
C ILE A 470 2.60 4.21 -9.86
N ARG A 471 3.20 4.70 -10.93
CA ARG A 471 2.48 5.48 -11.94
C ARG A 471 1.71 4.59 -12.90
N CYS A 472 0.42 4.86 -13.08
CA CYS A 472 -0.48 4.12 -13.94
C CYS A 472 -0.99 4.99 -15.08
N SER A 473 -0.94 4.47 -16.31
CA SER A 473 -1.65 5.00 -17.47
C SER A 473 -1.99 3.88 -18.44
N PHE A 474 -3.01 4.09 -19.27
CA PHE A 474 -3.39 3.13 -20.31
C PHE A 474 -2.26 2.88 -21.32
N GLU A 475 -1.43 3.88 -21.60
CA GLU A 475 -0.30 3.74 -22.51
C GLU A 475 0.78 2.80 -21.95
N ARG A 476 1.11 2.93 -20.67
CA ARG A 476 2.06 2.04 -19.98
C ARG A 476 1.59 0.60 -19.99
N ILE A 477 0.31 0.37 -19.69
CA ILE A 477 -0.30 -0.96 -19.70
C ILE A 477 -0.32 -1.54 -21.12
N ARG A 478 -0.68 -0.74 -22.14
CA ARG A 478 -0.63 -1.15 -23.56
C ARG A 478 0.78 -1.59 -23.97
N GLY A 479 1.80 -0.92 -23.47
CA GLY A 479 3.21 -1.28 -23.71
C GLY A 479 3.53 -2.72 -23.32
N THR A 480 2.91 -3.24 -22.25
CA THR A 480 3.15 -4.61 -21.78
C THR A 480 2.49 -5.67 -22.65
N SER A 481 1.40 -5.36 -23.37
CA SER A 481 0.75 -6.29 -24.30
C SER A 481 1.69 -6.71 -25.44
N LYS A 482 2.64 -5.85 -25.83
CA LYS A 482 3.64 -6.17 -26.85
C LYS A 482 4.57 -7.30 -26.40
N PHE A 483 4.91 -7.36 -25.10
CA PHE A 483 5.72 -8.43 -24.55
C PHE A 483 4.97 -9.78 -24.61
N LEU A 484 3.69 -9.80 -24.27
CA LEU A 484 2.87 -11.01 -24.35
C LEU A 484 2.73 -11.51 -25.81
N THR A 485 2.53 -10.59 -26.76
CA THR A 485 2.52 -10.91 -28.19
C THR A 485 3.87 -11.48 -28.66
N LYS A 486 4.98 -10.92 -28.18
CA LYS A 486 6.33 -11.41 -28.50
C LYS A 486 6.51 -12.84 -27.95
N LEU A 487 6.11 -13.09 -26.69
CA LEU A 487 6.18 -14.42 -26.08
C LEU A 487 5.37 -15.46 -26.87
N TRP A 488 4.14 -15.11 -27.26
CA TRP A 488 3.31 -15.98 -28.09
C TRP A 488 3.97 -16.32 -29.42
N ASN A 489 4.55 -15.34 -30.10
CA ASN A 489 5.27 -15.56 -31.38
C ASN A 489 6.53 -16.39 -31.20
N ILE A 490 7.26 -16.23 -30.11
CA ILE A 490 8.41 -17.11 -29.76
C ILE A 490 7.92 -18.53 -29.58
N ALA A 491 6.86 -18.76 -28.81
CA ALA A 491 6.32 -20.10 -28.61
C ALA A 491 5.87 -20.75 -29.93
N ARG A 492 5.16 -20.00 -30.79
CA ARG A 492 4.73 -20.44 -32.10
C ARG A 492 5.92 -20.78 -33.03
N PHE A 493 6.99 -19.99 -32.96
CA PHE A 493 8.20 -20.30 -33.71
C PHE A 493 8.85 -21.61 -33.22
N ILE A 494 9.02 -21.77 -31.92
CA ILE A 494 9.67 -22.91 -31.30
C ILE A 494 8.85 -24.20 -31.49
N SER A 495 7.52 -24.11 -31.50
CA SER A 495 6.62 -25.25 -31.73
C SER A 495 6.80 -25.92 -33.09
N SER A 496 7.45 -25.24 -34.05
CA SER A 496 7.77 -25.85 -35.36
C SER A 496 8.96 -26.82 -35.32
N PHE A 497 9.67 -26.93 -34.22
CA PHE A 497 10.80 -27.81 -34.03
C PHE A 497 10.47 -28.95 -33.06
N PRO A 498 11.07 -30.16 -33.26
CA PRO A 498 10.84 -31.27 -32.35
C PRO A 498 11.53 -31.05 -30.99
N GLN A 499 10.88 -31.56 -29.92
CA GLN A 499 11.52 -31.69 -28.62
C GLN A 499 12.48 -32.87 -28.63
N VAL A 500 13.72 -32.64 -28.22
CA VAL A 500 14.79 -33.65 -28.20
C VAL A 500 15.56 -33.55 -26.88
N ASN A 501 15.97 -34.70 -26.34
CA ASN A 501 16.74 -34.77 -25.10
C ASN A 501 18.01 -35.62 -25.20
N ASP A 502 18.22 -36.28 -26.35
CA ASP A 502 19.30 -37.21 -26.59
C ASP A 502 19.99 -36.95 -27.95
N ASN A 503 21.14 -37.58 -28.16
CA ASN A 503 21.90 -37.52 -29.38
C ASN A 503 22.06 -36.11 -29.95
N LEU A 504 22.44 -35.19 -29.09
CA LEU A 504 22.65 -33.78 -29.40
C LEU A 504 24.03 -33.29 -28.93
N GLU A 505 24.50 -32.22 -29.56
CA GLU A 505 25.70 -31.50 -29.17
C GLU A 505 25.36 -30.02 -29.08
N LEU A 506 25.72 -29.38 -27.95
CA LEU A 506 25.51 -27.97 -27.74
C LEU A 506 26.63 -27.15 -28.40
N ALA A 507 26.25 -26.28 -29.32
CA ALA A 507 27.17 -25.30 -29.87
C ALA A 507 27.60 -24.30 -28.75
N PRO A 508 28.75 -23.61 -28.89
CA PRO A 508 29.18 -22.59 -27.96
C PRO A 508 28.10 -21.54 -27.67
N LEU A 509 27.32 -21.15 -28.69
CA LEU A 509 26.20 -20.21 -28.54
C LEU A 509 25.06 -20.80 -27.66
N ASP A 510 24.76 -22.09 -27.77
CA ASP A 510 23.77 -22.78 -26.93
C ASP A 510 24.21 -22.79 -25.46
N LYS A 511 25.47 -23.09 -25.21
CA LYS A 511 26.06 -23.08 -23.85
C LYS A 511 26.01 -21.69 -23.25
N MET A 512 26.33 -20.65 -24.04
CA MET A 512 26.26 -19.26 -23.57
C MET A 512 24.84 -18.83 -23.15
N ILE A 513 23.83 -19.15 -23.96
CA ILE A 513 22.45 -18.76 -23.64
C ILE A 513 21.89 -19.57 -22.46
N LEU A 514 22.24 -20.85 -22.32
CA LEU A 514 21.84 -21.66 -21.15
C LEU A 514 22.53 -21.19 -19.87
N ALA A 515 23.80 -20.77 -19.93
CA ALA A 515 24.49 -20.19 -18.82
C ALA A 515 23.83 -18.85 -18.39
N LYS A 516 23.46 -18.01 -19.38
CA LYS A 516 22.70 -16.78 -19.10
C LYS A 516 21.30 -17.05 -18.49
N LEU A 517 20.63 -18.08 -18.94
CA LEU A 517 19.36 -18.55 -18.40
C LEU A 517 19.50 -18.95 -16.92
N ASN A 518 20.60 -19.57 -16.51
CA ASN A 518 20.89 -19.91 -15.12
C ASN A 518 20.99 -18.65 -14.23
N GLU A 519 21.62 -17.57 -14.72
CA GLU A 519 21.64 -16.29 -14.02
C GLU A 519 20.22 -15.73 -13.83
N VAL A 520 19.37 -15.83 -14.87
CA VAL A 520 17.98 -15.38 -14.81
C VAL A 520 17.17 -16.21 -13.80
N ILE A 521 17.37 -17.52 -13.75
CA ILE A 521 16.73 -18.40 -12.76
C ILE A 521 17.10 -17.94 -11.34
N ALA A 522 18.38 -17.72 -11.07
CA ALA A 522 18.86 -17.26 -9.76
C ALA A 522 18.28 -15.90 -9.37
N GLU A 523 18.26 -14.96 -10.32
CA GLU A 523 17.71 -13.62 -10.11
C GLU A 523 16.19 -13.66 -9.87
N CYS A 524 15.45 -14.48 -10.60
CA CYS A 524 14.02 -14.68 -10.38
C CYS A 524 13.73 -15.34 -9.04
N ARG A 525 14.50 -16.37 -8.64
CA ARG A 525 14.37 -17.01 -7.34
C ARG A 525 14.51 -15.98 -6.22
N LYS A 526 15.59 -15.18 -6.26
CA LYS A 526 15.82 -14.11 -5.30
C LYS A 526 14.65 -13.11 -5.28
N GLY A 527 14.21 -12.66 -6.45
CA GLY A 527 13.09 -11.71 -6.55
C GLY A 527 11.81 -12.25 -5.93
N TYR A 528 11.44 -13.50 -6.21
CA TYR A 528 10.23 -14.11 -5.63
C TYR A 528 10.36 -14.39 -4.13
N GLU A 529 11.53 -14.82 -3.63
CA GLU A 529 11.78 -15.02 -2.20
C GLU A 529 11.73 -13.70 -1.39
N GLU A 530 12.05 -12.59 -2.04
CA GLU A 530 12.00 -11.24 -1.45
C GLU A 530 10.68 -10.50 -1.75
N PHE A 531 9.66 -11.17 -2.30
CA PHE A 531 8.40 -10.57 -2.75
C PHE A 531 8.61 -9.37 -3.69
N ASN A 532 9.72 -9.34 -4.42
CA ASN A 532 10.07 -8.32 -5.40
C ASN A 532 9.77 -8.82 -6.82
N ALA A 533 8.49 -8.82 -7.20
CA ALA A 533 8.06 -9.23 -8.54
C ALA A 533 8.68 -8.37 -9.66
N PHE A 534 9.04 -7.11 -9.37
CA PHE A 534 9.73 -6.22 -10.31
C PHE A 534 11.07 -6.79 -10.76
N GLN A 535 11.86 -7.32 -9.84
CA GLN A 535 13.17 -7.91 -10.15
C GLN A 535 12.98 -9.12 -11.08
N ALA A 536 12.10 -10.05 -10.74
CA ALA A 536 11.82 -11.22 -11.55
C ALA A 536 11.27 -10.85 -12.94
N ALA A 537 10.24 -9.99 -13.00
CA ALA A 537 9.63 -9.56 -14.26
C ALA A 537 10.62 -8.85 -15.18
N THR A 538 11.50 -8.03 -14.64
CA THR A 538 12.52 -7.30 -15.38
C THR A 538 13.56 -8.26 -15.95
N ALA A 539 14.07 -9.20 -15.15
CA ALA A 539 15.03 -10.20 -15.57
C ALA A 539 14.46 -11.09 -16.71
N ILE A 540 13.24 -11.60 -16.51
CA ILE A 540 12.56 -12.42 -17.52
C ILE A 540 12.33 -11.65 -18.81
N ARG A 541 11.83 -10.41 -18.74
CA ARG A 541 11.55 -9.58 -19.91
C ARG A 541 12.81 -9.27 -20.69
N LEU A 542 13.88 -8.84 -20.03
CA LEU A 542 15.17 -8.53 -20.66
C LEU A 542 15.75 -9.77 -21.33
N PHE A 543 15.75 -10.91 -20.64
CA PHE A 543 16.22 -12.15 -21.22
C PHE A 543 15.37 -12.56 -22.42
N THR A 544 14.05 -12.65 -22.25
CA THR A 544 13.15 -13.17 -23.30
C THR A 544 13.14 -12.30 -24.55
N TRP A 545 13.10 -10.99 -24.39
CA TRP A 545 13.02 -10.08 -25.55
C TRP A 545 14.39 -9.76 -26.12
N ASN A 546 15.24 -9.12 -25.31
CA ASN A 546 16.47 -8.52 -25.82
C ASN A 546 17.60 -9.53 -26.07
N ILE A 547 17.64 -10.66 -25.33
CA ILE A 547 18.72 -11.63 -25.45
C ILE A 547 18.26 -12.83 -26.26
N PHE A 548 17.23 -13.52 -25.79
CA PHE A 548 16.76 -14.76 -26.39
C PHE A 548 16.12 -14.54 -27.77
N ALA A 549 15.11 -13.63 -27.85
CA ALA A 549 14.42 -13.42 -29.14
C ALA A 549 15.23 -12.66 -30.17
N ASP A 550 15.81 -11.50 -29.77
CA ASP A 550 16.45 -10.62 -30.73
C ASP A 550 17.85 -11.09 -31.17
N HIS A 551 18.57 -11.86 -30.33
CA HIS A 551 19.91 -12.32 -30.65
C HIS A 551 20.01 -13.82 -30.81
N TYR A 552 19.66 -14.63 -29.78
CA TYR A 552 19.88 -16.06 -29.83
C TYR A 552 19.01 -16.75 -30.91
N ILE A 553 17.69 -16.50 -30.91
CA ILE A 553 16.79 -17.13 -31.90
C ILE A 553 17.23 -16.78 -33.33
N GLU A 554 17.56 -15.50 -33.56
CA GLU A 554 18.00 -15.07 -34.91
C GLU A 554 19.31 -15.75 -35.34
N ALA A 555 20.27 -15.94 -34.44
CA ALA A 555 21.51 -16.63 -34.72
C ALA A 555 21.30 -18.15 -34.91
N ALA A 556 20.49 -18.76 -34.03
CA ALA A 556 20.27 -20.22 -34.10
C ALA A 556 19.32 -20.65 -35.23
N LYS A 557 18.57 -19.75 -35.86
CA LYS A 557 17.60 -20.07 -36.94
C LYS A 557 18.19 -20.91 -38.05
N SER A 558 19.34 -20.51 -38.59
CA SER A 558 19.97 -21.21 -39.70
C SER A 558 20.31 -22.63 -39.32
N ARG A 559 20.84 -22.85 -38.13
CA ARG A 559 21.19 -24.13 -37.56
C ARG A 559 19.94 -24.97 -37.22
N ALA A 560 18.91 -24.36 -36.66
CA ALA A 560 17.67 -25.04 -36.31
C ALA A 560 16.92 -25.55 -37.54
N TYR A 561 16.81 -24.76 -38.60
CA TYR A 561 16.22 -25.21 -39.88
C TYR A 561 17.14 -26.11 -40.68
N ASN A 562 18.44 -25.83 -40.74
CA ASN A 562 19.50 -26.58 -41.44
C ASN A 562 19.10 -27.01 -42.85
N LYS A 563 18.45 -26.13 -43.62
CA LYS A 563 17.90 -26.41 -44.95
C LYS A 563 18.97 -26.84 -45.95
N ASP A 564 20.12 -26.21 -45.86
CA ASP A 564 21.25 -26.43 -46.76
C ASP A 564 22.20 -27.55 -46.27
N LYS A 565 21.85 -28.20 -45.13
CA LYS A 565 22.64 -29.25 -44.48
C LYS A 565 24.09 -28.84 -44.19
N THR A 566 24.31 -27.58 -43.87
CA THR A 566 25.63 -27.02 -43.56
C THR A 566 26.08 -27.29 -42.13
N PHE A 567 25.16 -27.58 -41.23
CA PHE A 567 25.44 -27.93 -39.85
C PHE A 567 25.30 -29.41 -39.57
N ASP A 568 26.13 -29.93 -38.66
CA ASP A 568 25.97 -31.30 -38.16
C ASP A 568 24.57 -31.49 -37.51
N VAL A 569 23.99 -32.67 -37.71
CA VAL A 569 22.67 -33.02 -37.19
C VAL A 569 22.62 -32.95 -35.67
N LYS A 570 23.72 -33.28 -34.98
CA LYS A 570 23.79 -33.16 -33.50
C LYS A 570 23.74 -31.71 -33.04
N LEU A 571 24.40 -30.80 -33.76
CA LEU A 571 24.34 -29.35 -33.49
C LEU A 571 22.96 -28.78 -33.80
N GLN A 572 22.29 -29.27 -34.85
CA GLN A 572 20.90 -28.92 -35.13
C GLN A 572 19.97 -29.33 -33.97
N ARG A 573 20.13 -30.58 -33.50
CA ARG A 573 19.38 -31.08 -32.33
C ARG A 573 19.71 -30.28 -31.06
N GLY A 574 20.96 -29.83 -30.89
CA GLY A 574 21.37 -28.92 -29.81
C GLY A 574 20.62 -27.60 -29.85
N ALA A 575 20.41 -27.04 -31.05
CA ALA A 575 19.60 -25.82 -31.19
C ALA A 575 18.13 -26.05 -30.81
N TRP A 576 17.53 -27.18 -31.26
CA TRP A 576 16.14 -27.51 -30.86
C TRP A 576 15.99 -27.68 -29.35
N TYR A 577 16.90 -28.42 -28.72
CA TYR A 577 16.94 -28.59 -27.27
C TYR A 577 17.00 -27.25 -26.55
N THR A 578 17.90 -26.37 -26.95
CA THR A 578 18.12 -25.08 -26.28
C THR A 578 16.92 -24.15 -26.46
N LEU A 579 16.31 -24.13 -27.66
CA LEU A 579 15.09 -23.35 -27.92
C LEU A 579 13.95 -23.78 -26.96
N HIS A 580 13.70 -25.11 -26.89
CA HIS A 580 12.65 -25.65 -26.02
C HIS A 580 12.99 -25.46 -24.53
N LYS A 581 14.24 -25.68 -24.13
CA LYS A 581 14.69 -25.53 -22.75
C LYS A 581 14.53 -24.07 -22.25
N CYS A 582 14.90 -23.10 -23.09
CA CYS A 582 14.69 -21.69 -22.77
C CYS A 582 13.21 -21.35 -22.65
N LEU A 583 12.38 -21.77 -23.61
CA LEU A 583 10.94 -21.49 -23.55
C LEU A 583 10.29 -22.16 -22.34
N GLU A 584 10.54 -23.43 -22.09
CA GLU A 584 10.03 -24.15 -20.90
C GLU A 584 10.36 -23.40 -19.61
N THR A 585 11.61 -22.95 -19.48
CA THR A 585 12.08 -22.23 -18.30
C THR A 585 11.44 -20.84 -18.17
N ILE A 586 11.38 -20.09 -19.29
CA ILE A 586 10.71 -18.76 -19.32
C ILE A 586 9.25 -18.89 -18.87
N LEU A 587 8.51 -19.89 -19.36
CA LEU A 587 7.12 -20.12 -18.99
C LEU A 587 6.98 -20.38 -17.49
N LYS A 588 7.81 -21.26 -16.93
CA LYS A 588 7.79 -21.58 -15.48
C LYS A 588 8.14 -20.35 -14.62
N LEU A 589 9.15 -19.57 -15.02
CA LEU A 589 9.55 -18.37 -14.32
C LEU A 589 8.47 -17.28 -14.38
N LEU A 590 7.75 -17.19 -15.51
CA LEU A 590 6.72 -16.17 -15.75
C LEU A 590 5.34 -16.56 -15.19
N ALA A 591 5.07 -17.83 -14.94
CA ALA A 591 3.76 -18.34 -14.51
C ALA A 591 3.16 -17.62 -13.30
N PRO A 592 3.92 -17.22 -12.26
CA PRO A 592 3.36 -16.43 -11.15
C PRO A 592 2.84 -15.05 -11.57
N ILE A 593 3.36 -14.48 -12.66
CA ILE A 593 2.98 -13.16 -13.17
C ILE A 593 1.91 -13.30 -14.27
N CYS A 594 2.07 -14.22 -15.20
CA CYS A 594 1.19 -14.46 -16.36
C CYS A 594 0.59 -15.87 -16.32
N PRO A 595 -0.42 -16.13 -15.44
CA PRO A 595 -0.90 -17.48 -15.20
C PRO A 595 -1.60 -18.13 -16.40
N PHE A 596 -2.27 -17.36 -17.27
CA PHE A 596 -3.10 -17.91 -18.34
C PHE A 596 -2.32 -18.20 -19.61
N ILE A 597 -1.52 -17.26 -20.12
CA ILE A 597 -0.75 -17.46 -21.34
C ILE A 597 0.33 -18.55 -21.16
N THR A 598 0.96 -18.58 -19.98
CA THR A 598 1.95 -19.61 -19.67
C THR A 598 1.33 -20.99 -19.57
N GLU A 599 0.16 -21.09 -18.94
CA GLU A 599 -0.61 -22.35 -18.88
C GLU A 599 -1.04 -22.81 -20.26
N ALA A 600 -1.59 -21.92 -21.08
CA ALA A 600 -2.04 -22.25 -22.43
C ALA A 600 -0.90 -22.79 -23.30
N ILE A 601 0.26 -22.11 -23.32
CA ILE A 601 1.43 -22.56 -24.07
C ILE A 601 1.98 -23.88 -23.50
N TRP A 602 2.01 -23.99 -22.17
CA TRP A 602 2.54 -25.16 -21.48
C TRP A 602 1.74 -26.43 -21.79
N LEU A 603 0.41 -26.37 -21.67
CA LEU A 603 -0.48 -27.50 -21.94
C LEU A 603 -0.47 -27.92 -23.40
N GLU A 604 -0.26 -27.01 -24.33
CA GLU A 604 -0.16 -27.30 -25.75
C GLU A 604 1.16 -27.98 -26.12
N LEU A 605 2.28 -27.52 -25.54
CA LEU A 605 3.60 -27.92 -26.00
C LEU A 605 4.27 -28.99 -25.13
N TYR A 606 4.11 -28.95 -23.78
CA TYR A 606 5.01 -29.66 -22.88
C TYR A 606 4.36 -30.72 -22.02
N SER A 607 3.18 -30.52 -21.49
CA SER A 607 2.55 -31.43 -20.53
C SER A 607 1.03 -31.32 -20.51
N LYS A 608 0.37 -32.39 -20.04
CA LYS A 608 -1.06 -32.37 -19.75
C LYS A 608 -1.36 -31.93 -18.30
N GLU A 609 -0.35 -31.86 -17.47
CA GLU A 609 -0.47 -31.29 -16.11
C GLU A 609 -0.22 -29.79 -16.14
N SER A 610 -0.92 -29.07 -15.30
CA SER A 610 -0.80 -27.61 -15.18
C SER A 610 0.63 -27.17 -14.88
N ILE A 611 1.06 -26.04 -15.48
CA ILE A 611 2.34 -25.40 -15.17
C ILE A 611 2.41 -24.97 -13.69
N HIS A 612 1.26 -24.67 -13.08
CA HIS A 612 1.17 -24.16 -11.71
C HIS A 612 1.44 -25.20 -10.62
N VAL A 613 1.51 -26.50 -10.98
CA VAL A 613 1.94 -27.57 -10.08
C VAL A 613 3.36 -28.06 -10.38
N GLN A 614 4.04 -27.45 -11.35
CA GLN A 614 5.43 -27.78 -11.68
C GLN A 614 6.41 -27.17 -10.67
N ARG A 615 7.56 -27.81 -10.52
CA ARG A 615 8.65 -27.27 -9.71
C ARG A 615 9.26 -26.03 -10.32
N PHE A 616 9.69 -25.11 -9.47
CA PHE A 616 10.46 -23.96 -9.88
C PHE A 616 11.77 -24.44 -10.58
N PRO A 617 12.21 -23.81 -11.68
CA PRO A 617 13.40 -24.21 -12.40
C PRO A 617 14.65 -24.21 -11.51
N GLU A 618 15.48 -25.22 -11.69
CA GLU A 618 16.78 -25.33 -11.04
C GLU A 618 17.89 -24.93 -12.00
N GLU A 619 18.93 -24.34 -11.45
CA GLU A 619 20.13 -23.98 -12.21
C GLU A 619 20.88 -25.26 -12.61
N THR A 620 21.30 -25.35 -13.85
CA THR A 620 22.18 -26.43 -14.32
C THR A 620 23.64 -26.11 -13.95
N LYS A 621 24.44 -27.17 -13.73
CA LYS A 621 25.86 -27.03 -13.33
C LYS A 621 26.82 -26.75 -14.50
N GLU A 622 26.38 -26.09 -15.57
CA GLU A 622 27.24 -25.81 -16.71
C GLU A 622 28.26 -24.68 -16.41
N GLU A 623 29.43 -24.75 -17.07
CA GLU A 623 30.56 -23.82 -16.87
C GLU A 623 30.16 -22.37 -17.05
N ARG A 624 30.08 -21.64 -15.93
CA ARG A 624 29.39 -20.35 -15.83
C ARG A 624 30.17 -19.12 -16.28
N GLU A 625 31.51 -19.11 -16.20
CA GLU A 625 32.17 -17.79 -16.11
C GLU A 625 32.76 -17.23 -17.40
N LEU A 626 33.32 -18.05 -18.29
CA LEU A 626 34.02 -17.53 -19.46
C LEU A 626 33.07 -17.18 -20.62
N ILE A 627 32.06 -18.02 -20.88
CA ILE A 627 31.19 -17.88 -22.05
C ILE A 627 30.15 -16.76 -21.88
N VAL A 628 29.60 -16.56 -20.66
CA VAL A 628 28.59 -15.48 -20.40
C VAL A 628 29.21 -14.11 -20.61
N ASN A 629 30.48 -13.93 -20.27
CA ASN A 629 31.20 -12.66 -20.45
C ASN A 629 31.33 -12.24 -21.92
N LEU A 630 31.15 -13.16 -22.86
CA LEU A 630 31.15 -12.87 -24.30
C LEU A 630 29.80 -12.37 -24.81
N LEU A 631 28.71 -12.51 -24.05
CA LEU A 631 27.38 -12.10 -24.48
C LEU A 631 27.28 -10.61 -24.86
N PRO A 632 27.83 -9.65 -24.11
CA PRO A 632 27.82 -8.26 -24.51
C PRO A 632 28.53 -8.02 -25.86
N LYS A 633 29.70 -8.63 -26.08
CA LYS A 633 30.43 -8.49 -27.33
C LYS A 633 29.68 -9.16 -28.51
N PHE A 634 29.03 -10.29 -28.27
CA PHE A 634 28.17 -10.96 -29.26
C PHE A 634 26.99 -10.05 -29.66
N MET A 635 26.32 -9.43 -28.68
CA MET A 635 25.20 -8.51 -28.94
C MET A 635 25.67 -7.23 -29.65
N GLU A 636 26.81 -6.70 -29.26
CA GLU A 636 27.43 -5.53 -29.90
C GLU A 636 27.75 -5.83 -31.39
N PHE A 637 28.36 -6.96 -31.68
CA PHE A 637 28.64 -7.38 -33.07
C PHE A 637 27.35 -7.43 -33.89
N ASN A 638 26.31 -8.08 -33.38
CA ASN A 638 25.02 -8.16 -34.07
C ASN A 638 24.42 -6.75 -34.34
N ASN A 639 24.42 -5.90 -33.34
CA ASN A 639 23.92 -4.53 -33.46
C ASN A 639 24.70 -3.70 -34.49
N ALA A 640 26.03 -3.80 -34.47
CA ALA A 640 26.90 -3.11 -35.42
C ALA A 640 26.60 -3.51 -36.88
N ILE A 641 26.47 -4.82 -37.15
CA ILE A 641 26.15 -5.31 -38.50
C ILE A 641 24.73 -4.90 -38.92
N TRP A 642 23.74 -4.98 -38.03
CA TRP A 642 22.38 -4.50 -38.34
C TRP A 642 22.32 -3.01 -38.64
N GLN A 643 23.04 -2.16 -37.88
CA GLN A 643 23.14 -0.72 -38.12
C GLN A 643 23.87 -0.43 -39.45
N TYR A 644 24.94 -1.15 -39.75
CA TYR A 644 25.63 -1.02 -41.01
C TYR A 644 24.70 -1.36 -42.18
N LYS A 645 24.02 -2.50 -42.17
CA LYS A 645 23.05 -2.90 -43.19
C LYS A 645 21.95 -1.84 -43.36
N LYS A 646 21.42 -1.32 -42.28
CA LYS A 646 20.41 -0.25 -42.31
C LYS A 646 20.93 1.03 -42.92
N LYS A 647 22.13 1.48 -42.54
CA LYS A 647 22.82 2.69 -43.09
C LYS A 647 22.99 2.57 -44.59
N HIS A 648 23.36 1.40 -45.07
CA HIS A 648 23.60 1.13 -46.49
C HIS A 648 22.38 0.58 -47.25
N LYS A 649 21.17 0.62 -46.62
CA LYS A 649 19.90 0.14 -47.22
C LYS A 649 19.95 -1.31 -47.69
N ILE A 650 20.74 -2.14 -47.02
CA ILE A 650 20.83 -3.62 -47.26
C ILE A 650 19.76 -4.29 -46.39
N ALA A 651 18.91 -5.11 -47.00
CA ALA A 651 17.93 -5.86 -46.23
C ALA A 651 18.64 -6.86 -45.28
N LEU A 652 18.08 -7.06 -44.07
CA LEU A 652 18.69 -8.00 -43.10
C LEU A 652 18.82 -9.42 -43.66
N SER A 653 17.90 -9.82 -44.53
CA SER A 653 17.90 -11.13 -45.22
C SER A 653 18.82 -11.21 -46.45
N GLN A 654 19.48 -10.13 -46.84
CA GLN A 654 20.36 -10.04 -47.98
C GLN A 654 21.80 -10.38 -47.58
N ASP A 655 22.52 -11.09 -48.47
CA ASP A 655 23.93 -11.40 -48.29
C ASP A 655 24.78 -10.14 -48.15
N LEU A 656 25.73 -10.16 -47.24
CA LEU A 656 26.71 -9.08 -47.06
C LEU A 656 27.98 -9.46 -47.86
N ASP A 657 28.10 -8.88 -49.04
CA ASP A 657 29.24 -9.08 -49.92
C ASP A 657 30.41 -8.20 -49.53
N ALA A 658 30.95 -8.45 -48.35
CA ALA A 658 32.06 -7.76 -47.74
C ALA A 658 32.90 -8.70 -46.89
N THR A 659 34.15 -8.33 -46.61
CA THR A 659 34.95 -8.96 -45.59
C THR A 659 34.66 -8.23 -44.24
N VAL A 660 34.20 -9.01 -43.26
CA VAL A 660 33.94 -8.53 -41.92
C VAL A 660 35.01 -8.99 -40.96
N TYR A 661 35.58 -8.07 -40.19
CA TYR A 661 36.55 -8.36 -39.15
C TYR A 661 35.86 -8.27 -37.80
N ALA A 662 36.06 -9.31 -36.99
CA ALA A 662 35.41 -9.43 -35.66
C ALA A 662 36.46 -9.63 -34.57
N PRO A 663 36.12 -9.31 -33.30
CA PRO A 663 36.99 -9.59 -32.17
C PRO A 663 37.36 -11.09 -32.13
N PRO A 664 38.60 -11.45 -31.81
CA PRO A 664 39.09 -12.85 -31.75
C PRO A 664 38.27 -13.71 -30.77
N ASP A 665 37.80 -13.12 -29.69
CA ASP A 665 36.97 -13.79 -28.66
C ASP A 665 35.65 -14.34 -29.19
N LEU A 666 35.13 -13.78 -30.29
CA LEU A 666 33.90 -14.25 -30.94
C LEU A 666 34.09 -15.44 -31.88
N LYS A 667 35.33 -15.91 -32.08
CA LYS A 667 35.63 -17.07 -32.94
C LYS A 667 34.79 -18.30 -32.63
N PRO A 668 34.47 -18.65 -31.36
CA PRO A 668 33.61 -19.82 -31.08
C PRO A 668 32.20 -19.73 -31.69
N PHE A 669 31.70 -18.49 -31.97
CA PHE A 669 30.36 -18.25 -32.52
C PHE A 669 30.38 -18.01 -34.04
N GLY A 670 31.52 -18.21 -34.68
CA GLY A 670 31.77 -17.81 -36.06
C GLY A 670 30.75 -18.36 -37.08
N ASP A 671 30.39 -19.62 -36.99
CA ASP A 671 29.42 -20.24 -37.89
C ASP A 671 28.02 -19.67 -37.74
N ASP A 672 27.56 -19.50 -36.49
CA ASP A 672 26.25 -18.88 -36.20
C ASP A 672 26.21 -17.40 -36.63
N LEU A 673 27.28 -16.59 -36.37
CA LEU A 673 27.38 -15.19 -36.78
C LEU A 673 27.42 -15.05 -38.32
N LYS A 674 28.19 -15.92 -38.99
CA LYS A 674 28.28 -15.93 -40.45
C LYS A 674 26.93 -16.25 -41.09
N ALA A 675 26.24 -17.27 -40.58
CA ALA A 675 24.93 -17.69 -41.05
C ALA A 675 23.84 -16.64 -40.77
N MET A 676 23.81 -16.08 -39.56
CA MET A 676 22.84 -15.07 -39.13
C MET A 676 22.87 -13.82 -40.01
N HIS A 677 24.06 -13.29 -40.24
CA HIS A 677 24.23 -12.04 -40.97
C HIS A 677 24.48 -12.22 -42.46
N ARG A 678 24.53 -13.50 -42.92
CA ARG A 678 24.84 -13.86 -44.30
C ARG A 678 26.15 -13.22 -44.77
N ILE A 679 27.18 -13.33 -43.93
CA ILE A 679 28.51 -12.83 -44.19
C ILE A 679 29.28 -13.84 -45.05
N LYS A 680 29.80 -13.40 -46.21
CA LYS A 680 30.60 -14.30 -47.07
C LYS A 680 31.97 -14.58 -46.47
N THR A 681 32.64 -13.56 -45.99
CA THR A 681 33.97 -13.69 -45.39
C THR A 681 34.01 -13.04 -44.02
N LEU A 682 34.23 -13.87 -42.97
CA LEU A 682 34.38 -13.43 -41.59
C LEU A 682 35.77 -13.79 -41.09
N ILE A 683 36.53 -12.80 -40.64
CA ILE A 683 37.91 -12.90 -40.15
C ILE A 683 37.94 -12.42 -38.69
N PHE A 684 38.63 -13.17 -37.83
CA PHE A 684 38.77 -12.85 -36.42
C PHE A 684 40.16 -12.21 -36.20
N GLY A 685 40.18 -10.89 -35.94
CA GLY A 685 41.37 -10.04 -35.79
C GLY A 685 41.21 -8.67 -36.42
N GLU A 686 42.28 -7.91 -36.42
CA GLU A 686 42.32 -6.60 -37.04
C GLU A 686 42.48 -6.67 -38.56
N PRO A 687 41.97 -5.67 -39.30
CA PRO A 687 42.17 -5.63 -40.77
C PRO A 687 43.63 -5.44 -41.15
N GLU A 688 44.13 -6.33 -42.00
CA GLU A 688 45.48 -6.22 -42.56
C GLU A 688 45.57 -5.21 -43.74
N LYS A 689 44.43 -4.77 -44.28
CA LYS A 689 44.33 -3.92 -45.46
C LYS A 689 43.80 -2.53 -45.08
N GLU A 690 44.42 -1.46 -45.63
CA GLU A 690 43.86 -0.13 -45.57
C GLU A 690 42.52 -0.04 -46.30
N GLY A 691 41.57 0.77 -45.77
CA GLY A 691 40.25 1.01 -46.36
C GLY A 691 39.11 0.25 -45.70
N ALA A 692 39.32 -0.49 -44.60
CA ALA A 692 38.25 -1.06 -43.80
C ALA A 692 37.54 0.02 -42.96
N GLU A 693 36.20 0.13 -43.10
CA GLU A 693 35.38 1.04 -42.27
C GLU A 693 35.22 0.45 -40.86
N LYS A 694 35.62 1.21 -39.83
CA LYS A 694 35.33 0.86 -38.43
C LYS A 694 33.86 1.12 -38.15
N ILE A 695 33.08 0.10 -37.74
CA ILE A 695 31.65 0.22 -37.47
C ILE A 695 31.31 0.10 -35.97
N SER A 696 32.17 -0.49 -35.14
CA SER A 696 32.13 -0.49 -33.66
C SER A 696 33.54 -0.81 -33.15
N ASP A 697 33.72 -0.94 -31.84
CA ASP A 697 34.99 -1.33 -31.24
C ASP A 697 35.39 -2.75 -31.72
N ASP A 698 36.60 -2.81 -32.31
CA ASP A 698 37.22 -4.01 -32.89
C ASP A 698 36.36 -4.72 -33.98
N ILE A 699 35.40 -3.99 -34.62
CA ILE A 699 34.59 -4.51 -35.72
C ILE A 699 34.75 -3.59 -36.93
N TYR A 700 35.19 -4.21 -38.07
CA TYR A 700 35.46 -3.48 -39.30
C TYR A 700 34.80 -4.21 -40.48
N ILE A 701 34.47 -3.41 -41.51
CA ILE A 701 33.95 -3.93 -42.78
C ILE A 701 34.79 -3.39 -43.94
N LEU A 702 35.31 -4.29 -44.74
CA LEU A 702 35.95 -4.02 -45.99
C LEU A 702 35.00 -4.36 -47.13
N ALA A 703 34.38 -3.37 -47.76
CA ALA A 703 33.53 -3.57 -48.91
C ALA A 703 34.39 -4.10 -50.08
N LYS A 704 33.87 -5.08 -50.84
CA LYS A 704 34.51 -5.47 -52.08
C LYS A 704 34.41 -4.28 -53.07
N GLU A 705 35.54 -3.93 -53.70
CA GLU A 705 35.51 -3.00 -54.82
C GLU A 705 34.55 -3.54 -55.88
N ALA A 706 33.61 -2.70 -56.32
CA ALA A 706 32.73 -3.04 -57.43
C ALA A 706 33.62 -3.32 -58.69
N SER A 707 33.79 -4.62 -59.01
CA SER A 707 34.48 -5.06 -60.23
C SER A 707 33.65 -4.76 -61.47
#